data_8eb1827a48aef96b032f84155c779e51
#
_entry.id   8eb1827a48aef96b032f84155c779e51
#
_cell.length_a   1.000
_cell.length_b   1.000
_cell.length_c   1.000
_cell.angle_alpha   90.00
_cell.angle_beta   90.00
_cell.angle_gamma   90.00
#
_symmetry.space_group_name_H-M   'P 1'
#
loop_
_entity.id
_entity.type
_entity.pdbx_description
1 polymer ?
#
loop_
_entity_poly.entity_id
_entity_poly.type
_entity_poly.pdbx_seq_one_letter_code
_entity_poly.pdbx_strand_id
1 'polypeptide(L)'
;MERNLFKYILKHSLRDQVLILIVVAVSLAFYYVSLDLPKTIVNAIQHLTGHPERVTTFMHLEFGLPGFLGGGKWLLFDGFHLGREAYLIAICLLFLVFVVINNWFKIYINTAKGRMGERMLRRMRYELFDKVLRFPQAQFRKVKQAEISTMIKDEVEPLGGFIGDAFVQPAFLGGNALTALYFMLQQSFWLGGVAVIVLLVQAVVIPKLRKKILILGKQRQLTARTLAGRIAECVDGSVEIHAHDTSNYERADIVERLGRIYQIRFELYQRKFAVKGLNNFLAQVTPFTFYLLGGLLAFAGQVDLGIIVAVINAYKDLPGPVKELIDWDQQRQDVQIKYEQVAEQFEPEGMLPEALQALPKEPLPPLAGDIALNTVIVADDNGVKLLDSLSTTIPDGEQVALMGESGSGVEILAQAMMRLLPLTAGGITVGGHDLAATPESVTGRSIGYAGPEAYLFPLSVRENIIYALKHAPLRPAVYDEAGRKARDNFDRETRRAGNPVIDITADWVDYESAGATDMSSLDDRIIETLALVEFEDDVYQFGLRGTIDPSAQSELAAKFIEARVDLRHRLDDPALSTLVEPFDVDRYNKNMSLVENLLFGTPVGPELQPDRIARNPYLLKVLADAGLTETLADVGRRIAETMVELFADLPPGHPFFEQFSFISAEDLPEYRALLGRLGKASVATLPAEDRNRLTSLAFPYVEARHRLGLIDAELEARLLEARHAFARGLPAALKSAVEFYDVDKYIGAASVQDNMLFGRMVYGQAQAAARIGKLIGEVLDELKLRGAVLRIGLEYQVGIAGKRLSHVQRQKLGLARALLKRPHYLIINEAVSLIDTVGQTRILANLLKASEGRTVLWVLRHPRDAEAFKRLIVLKDGRIAEQGPAKELLARKAKAAEGMAAQ
;
A
#
# COMPACT_ATOMS: atom_id res chain seq x y z
N MET A 1 20.89 -13.42 -4.58
CA MET A 1 20.80 -13.49 -3.12
C MET A 1 21.61 -14.68 -2.61
N GLU A 2 22.27 -14.60 -1.43
CA GLU A 2 22.98 -15.77 -0.92
C GLU A 2 22.00 -16.89 -0.55
N ARG A 3 22.25 -18.13 -0.97
CA ARG A 3 21.32 -19.24 -0.66
C ARG A 3 21.26 -19.61 0.82
N ASN A 4 22.33 -19.33 1.58
CA ASN A 4 22.38 -19.61 3.03
C ASN A 4 22.21 -18.33 3.82
N LEU A 5 21.23 -18.30 4.72
CA LEU A 5 20.90 -17.16 5.58
C LEU A 5 22.09 -16.69 6.41
N PHE A 6 22.86 -17.61 7.02
CA PHE A 6 24.00 -17.22 7.85
C PHE A 6 25.12 -16.57 7.05
N LYS A 7 25.36 -17.02 5.80
CA LYS A 7 26.30 -16.34 4.90
C LYS A 7 25.82 -14.94 4.55
N TYR A 8 24.51 -14.78 4.30
CA TYR A 8 23.90 -13.48 4.05
C TYR A 8 24.11 -12.54 5.24
N ILE A 9 23.85 -13.01 6.46
CA ILE A 9 24.03 -12.23 7.70
C ILE A 9 25.49 -11.81 7.87
N LEU A 10 26.44 -12.73 7.75
CA LEU A 10 27.87 -12.43 7.90
C LEU A 10 28.36 -11.46 6.83
N LYS A 11 27.93 -11.60 5.59
CA LYS A 11 28.32 -10.70 4.51
C LYS A 11 27.92 -9.25 4.75
N HIS A 12 26.77 -9.02 5.38
CA HIS A 12 26.16 -7.69 5.46
C HIS A 12 26.12 -7.06 6.86
N SER A 13 26.33 -7.85 7.94
CA SER A 13 26.26 -7.34 9.32
C SER A 13 27.44 -7.73 10.22
N LEU A 14 28.52 -8.29 9.66
CA LEU A 14 29.68 -8.81 10.44
C LEU A 14 30.19 -7.81 11.47
N ARG A 15 30.40 -6.55 11.07
CA ARG A 15 30.94 -5.52 11.96
C ARG A 15 30.03 -5.26 13.16
N ASP A 16 28.73 -5.13 12.93
CA ASP A 16 27.76 -4.86 13.99
C ASP A 16 27.62 -6.08 14.90
N GLN A 17 27.64 -7.32 14.35
CA GLN A 17 27.64 -8.56 15.13
C GLN A 17 28.84 -8.64 16.07
N VAL A 18 30.06 -8.40 15.57
CA VAL A 18 31.29 -8.47 16.35
C VAL A 18 31.27 -7.43 17.48
N LEU A 19 30.88 -6.19 17.19
CA LEU A 19 30.80 -5.15 18.23
C LEU A 19 29.84 -5.53 19.36
N ILE A 20 28.65 -6.07 19.02
CA ILE A 20 27.70 -6.48 20.05
C ILE A 20 28.22 -7.70 20.83
N LEU A 21 28.88 -8.66 20.18
CA LEU A 21 29.48 -9.82 20.86
C LEU A 21 30.59 -9.42 21.85
N ILE A 22 31.38 -8.40 21.56
CA ILE A 22 32.35 -7.84 22.51
C ILE A 22 31.62 -7.30 23.75
N VAL A 23 30.53 -6.54 23.55
CA VAL A 23 29.73 -6.02 24.65
C VAL A 23 29.10 -7.16 25.46
N VAL A 24 28.64 -8.24 24.81
CA VAL A 24 28.16 -9.45 25.49
C VAL A 24 29.27 -10.05 26.37
N ALA A 25 30.46 -10.23 25.81
CA ALA A 25 31.59 -10.80 26.59
C ALA A 25 31.92 -9.96 27.84
N VAL A 26 31.93 -8.64 27.70
CA VAL A 26 32.13 -7.74 28.86
C VAL A 26 30.97 -7.88 29.87
N SER A 27 29.73 -7.96 29.41
CA SER A 27 28.55 -8.08 30.28
C SER A 27 28.60 -9.38 31.13
N LEU A 28 29.14 -10.48 30.57
CA LEU A 28 29.28 -11.76 31.32
C LEU A 28 30.22 -11.65 32.51
N ALA A 29 31.29 -10.88 32.43
CA ALA A 29 32.17 -10.61 33.53
C ALA A 29 31.48 -9.89 34.69
N PHE A 30 30.69 -8.83 34.36
CA PHE A 30 29.85 -8.13 35.35
C PHE A 30 28.78 -9.04 35.96
N TYR A 31 28.18 -9.89 35.14
CA TYR A 31 27.17 -10.87 35.58
C TYR A 31 27.78 -11.88 36.57
N TYR A 32 28.95 -12.43 36.26
CA TYR A 32 29.64 -13.35 37.15
C TYR A 32 29.89 -12.74 38.56
N VAL A 33 30.40 -11.50 38.60
CA VAL A 33 30.62 -10.80 39.88
C VAL A 33 29.28 -10.58 40.62
N SER A 34 28.22 -10.24 39.91
CA SER A 34 26.91 -10.04 40.54
C SER A 34 26.33 -11.30 41.20
N LEU A 35 26.69 -12.49 40.70
CA LEU A 35 26.24 -13.78 41.28
C LEU A 35 26.92 -14.08 42.61
N ASP A 36 28.14 -13.55 42.88
CA ASP A 36 28.89 -13.81 44.13
C ASP A 36 28.47 -12.86 45.28
N LEU A 37 27.93 -11.69 44.96
CA LEU A 37 27.54 -10.69 45.97
C LEU A 37 26.49 -11.17 46.99
N PRO A 38 25.41 -11.91 46.61
CA PRO A 38 24.46 -12.44 47.57
C PRO A 38 25.08 -13.39 48.59
N LYS A 39 26.07 -14.23 48.18
CA LYS A 39 26.83 -15.10 49.10
C LYS A 39 27.57 -14.25 50.12
N THR A 40 28.28 -13.21 49.65
CA THR A 40 29.05 -12.31 50.48
C THR A 40 28.17 -11.57 51.48
N ILE A 41 26.96 -11.13 51.05
CA ILE A 41 25.97 -10.50 51.94
C ILE A 41 25.52 -11.47 53.05
N VAL A 42 25.11 -12.71 52.70
CA VAL A 42 24.65 -13.72 53.66
C VAL A 42 25.76 -14.09 54.65
N ASN A 43 26.98 -14.32 54.15
CA ASN A 43 28.13 -14.65 55.00
C ASN A 43 28.51 -13.48 55.91
N ALA A 44 28.42 -12.23 55.43
CA ALA A 44 28.62 -11.01 56.23
C ALA A 44 27.63 -10.97 57.40
N ILE A 45 26.34 -11.21 57.12
CA ILE A 45 25.31 -11.27 58.17
C ILE A 45 25.63 -12.37 59.19
N GLN A 46 26.00 -13.58 58.77
CA GLN A 46 26.29 -14.69 59.64
C GLN A 46 27.55 -14.50 60.50
N HIS A 47 28.64 -14.00 59.92
CA HIS A 47 29.90 -13.84 60.59
C HIS A 47 30.03 -12.60 61.47
N LEU A 48 29.23 -11.52 61.17
CA LEU A 48 29.22 -10.29 61.93
C LEU A 48 28.13 -10.25 63.00
N THR A 49 27.20 -11.19 62.99
CA THR A 49 26.22 -11.39 64.05
C THR A 49 26.91 -11.89 65.32
N GLY A 50 26.88 -11.12 66.42
CA GLY A 50 27.55 -11.43 67.68
C GLY A 50 28.94 -10.83 67.88
N HIS A 51 29.52 -10.14 66.88
CA HIS A 51 30.81 -9.49 66.95
C HIS A 51 30.73 -8.02 66.57
N PRO A 52 30.19 -7.11 67.44
CA PRO A 52 29.89 -5.73 67.11
C PRO A 52 31.13 -4.87 66.80
N GLU A 53 32.30 -5.19 67.33
CA GLU A 53 33.52 -4.42 67.16
C GLU A 53 34.40 -4.81 65.95
N ARG A 54 33.95 -5.78 65.14
CA ARG A 54 34.77 -6.29 64.05
C ARG A 54 34.70 -5.37 62.85
N VAL A 55 35.86 -4.80 62.44
CA VAL A 55 36.02 -3.99 61.22
C VAL A 55 36.37 -4.93 60.06
N THR A 56 35.68 -4.76 58.97
CA THR A 56 35.88 -5.58 57.79
C THR A 56 36.30 -4.71 56.62
N THR A 57 37.23 -5.18 55.80
CA THR A 57 37.73 -4.45 54.64
C THR A 57 36.77 -4.59 53.45
N PHE A 58 36.28 -3.46 52.89
CA PHE A 58 35.42 -3.41 51.73
C PHE A 58 36.25 -3.02 50.49
N MET A 59 36.07 -3.76 49.36
CA MET A 59 36.78 -3.56 48.09
C MET A 59 38.33 -3.72 48.17
N HIS A 60 38.81 -4.75 48.80
CA HIS A 60 40.25 -5.10 48.72
C HIS A 60 40.56 -5.69 47.33
N LEU A 61 41.44 -5.01 46.54
CA LEU A 61 41.84 -5.41 45.20
C LEU A 61 43.33 -5.82 45.19
N GLU A 62 43.52 -7.13 45.17
CA GLU A 62 44.84 -7.76 45.09
C GLU A 62 44.96 -8.52 43.75
N PHE A 63 45.97 -8.23 42.97
CA PHE A 63 46.25 -8.91 41.70
C PHE A 63 47.42 -9.86 41.86
N GLY A 64 47.15 -11.17 41.76
CA GLY A 64 48.22 -12.18 41.72
C GLY A 64 48.81 -12.30 40.32
N LEU A 65 50.07 -11.99 40.13
CA LEU A 65 50.75 -12.23 38.85
C LEU A 65 50.96 -13.75 38.67
N PRO A 66 50.66 -14.29 37.45
CA PRO A 66 50.99 -15.68 37.13
C PRO A 66 52.47 -15.97 37.33
N GLY A 67 52.83 -17.18 37.78
CA GLY A 67 54.20 -17.54 38.13
C GLY A 67 55.26 -17.29 37.07
N PHE A 68 54.89 -17.30 35.80
CA PHE A 68 55.76 -16.97 34.69
C PHE A 68 56.13 -15.43 34.54
N LEU A 69 55.40 -14.56 35.27
CA LEU A 69 55.62 -13.13 35.36
C LEU A 69 56.19 -12.65 36.70
N GLY A 70 56.75 -13.57 37.50
CA GLY A 70 57.43 -13.26 38.75
C GLY A 70 56.64 -13.52 40.02
N GLY A 71 55.43 -14.09 39.98
CA GLY A 71 54.71 -14.66 41.13
C GLY A 71 54.37 -13.73 42.28
N GLY A 72 54.43 -12.43 42.14
CA GLY A 72 54.15 -11.42 43.17
C GLY A 72 52.67 -11.08 43.26
N LYS A 73 52.25 -10.75 44.49
CA LYS A 73 50.94 -10.17 44.73
C LYS A 73 51.05 -8.64 44.70
N TRP A 74 50.33 -8.01 43.78
CA TRP A 74 50.26 -6.54 43.69
C TRP A 74 48.96 -6.07 44.30
N LEU A 75 49.07 -5.29 45.37
CA LEU A 75 47.98 -4.63 46.02
C LEU A 75 47.63 -3.36 45.23
N LEU A 76 46.50 -3.34 44.53
CA LEU A 76 46.04 -2.18 43.79
C LEU A 76 45.28 -1.20 44.69
N PHE A 77 44.54 -1.74 45.68
CA PHE A 77 43.74 -0.95 46.60
C PHE A 77 43.53 -1.74 47.91
N ASP A 78 43.86 -1.12 49.06
CA ASP A 78 43.76 -1.77 50.36
C ASP A 78 42.34 -1.87 50.91
N GLY A 79 41.38 -1.19 50.24
CA GLY A 79 39.98 -1.20 50.63
C GLY A 79 39.64 -0.18 51.74
N PHE A 80 38.36 -0.08 52.02
CA PHE A 80 37.80 0.75 53.08
C PHE A 80 37.55 -0.13 54.34
N HIS A 81 38.04 0.28 55.46
CA HIS A 81 37.76 -0.40 56.74
C HIS A 81 36.43 0.09 57.30
N LEU A 82 35.39 -0.69 57.22
CA LEU A 82 34.04 -0.34 57.60
C LEU A 82 33.53 -1.16 58.80
N GLY A 83 32.79 -0.52 59.67
CA GLY A 83 32.04 -1.22 60.72
C GLY A 83 30.92 -2.08 60.12
N ARG A 84 30.39 -3.00 60.88
CA ARG A 84 29.43 -4.08 60.39
C ARG A 84 28.23 -3.55 59.60
N GLU A 85 27.59 -2.47 60.12
CA GLU A 85 26.42 -1.90 59.47
C GLU A 85 26.76 -1.17 58.14
N ALA A 86 27.85 -0.34 58.22
CA ALA A 86 28.35 0.35 57.04
C ALA A 86 28.84 -0.63 55.97
N TYR A 87 29.50 -1.74 56.37
CA TYR A 87 29.91 -2.82 55.43
C TYR A 87 28.70 -3.48 54.75
N LEU A 88 27.65 -3.83 55.52
CA LEU A 88 26.44 -4.42 54.96
C LEU A 88 25.76 -3.46 53.98
N ILE A 89 25.62 -2.19 54.35
CA ILE A 89 25.03 -1.17 53.47
C ILE A 89 25.88 -1.02 52.23
N ALA A 90 27.20 -0.90 52.34
CA ALA A 90 28.10 -0.79 51.21
C ALA A 90 28.00 -1.95 50.22
N ILE A 91 27.96 -3.19 50.70
CA ILE A 91 27.89 -4.34 49.83
C ILE A 91 26.49 -4.49 49.16
N CYS A 92 25.41 -4.11 49.86
CA CYS A 92 24.07 -4.06 49.29
C CYS A 92 23.96 -2.97 48.21
N LEU A 93 24.58 -1.80 48.45
CA LEU A 93 24.66 -0.74 47.42
C LEU A 93 25.48 -1.18 46.22
N LEU A 94 26.60 -1.87 46.44
CA LEU A 94 27.44 -2.43 45.38
C LEU A 94 26.62 -3.43 44.53
N PHE A 95 25.88 -4.34 45.20
CA PHE A 95 24.98 -5.27 44.50
C PHE A 95 23.97 -4.52 43.62
N LEU A 96 23.31 -3.47 44.14
CA LEU A 96 22.39 -2.65 43.39
C LEU A 96 23.06 -2.00 42.17
N VAL A 97 24.25 -1.48 42.30
CA VAL A 97 25.05 -0.93 41.20
C VAL A 97 25.27 -1.96 40.09
N PHE A 98 25.69 -3.19 40.47
CA PHE A 98 25.86 -4.27 39.49
C PHE A 98 24.55 -4.69 38.81
N VAL A 99 23.43 -4.70 39.53
CA VAL A 99 22.10 -4.94 38.96
C VAL A 99 21.76 -3.86 37.91
N VAL A 100 22.02 -2.58 38.20
CA VAL A 100 21.81 -1.48 37.27
C VAL A 100 22.70 -1.62 36.04
N ILE A 101 23.98 -1.92 36.23
CA ILE A 101 24.95 -2.12 35.13
C ILE A 101 24.52 -3.29 34.23
N ASN A 102 24.15 -4.43 34.80
CA ASN A 102 23.70 -5.60 34.07
C ASN A 102 22.42 -5.31 33.29
N ASN A 103 21.47 -4.58 33.89
CA ASN A 103 20.26 -4.14 33.20
C ASN A 103 20.57 -3.17 32.04
N TRP A 104 21.50 -2.25 32.24
CA TRP A 104 21.96 -1.33 31.19
C TRP A 104 22.59 -2.08 30.01
N PHE A 105 23.47 -3.07 30.27
CA PHE A 105 24.01 -3.95 29.22
C PHE A 105 22.90 -4.67 28.45
N LYS A 106 21.92 -5.22 29.17
CA LYS A 106 20.78 -5.93 28.56
C LYS A 106 19.97 -4.99 27.65
N ILE A 107 19.69 -3.77 28.10
CA ILE A 107 18.99 -2.75 27.29
C ILE A 107 19.82 -2.39 26.06
N TYR A 108 21.12 -2.13 26.23
CA TYR A 108 22.01 -1.79 25.13
C TYR A 108 22.09 -2.91 24.07
N ILE A 109 22.34 -4.15 24.49
CA ILE A 109 22.42 -5.32 23.61
C ILE A 109 21.11 -5.50 22.84
N ASN A 110 19.95 -5.45 23.52
CA ASN A 110 18.66 -5.60 22.91
C ASN A 110 18.36 -4.47 21.90
N THR A 111 18.70 -3.24 22.23
CA THR A 111 18.52 -2.09 21.32
C THR A 111 19.45 -2.19 20.11
N ALA A 112 20.71 -2.57 20.31
CA ALA A 112 21.67 -2.71 19.22
C ALA A 112 21.31 -3.84 18.24
N LYS A 113 20.94 -5.02 18.76
CA LYS A 113 20.49 -6.14 17.93
C LYS A 113 19.18 -5.83 17.19
N GLY A 114 18.22 -5.15 17.84
CA GLY A 114 16.98 -4.69 17.20
C GLY A 114 17.25 -3.73 16.05
N ARG A 115 18.08 -2.72 16.26
CA ARG A 115 18.48 -1.77 15.21
C ARG A 115 19.19 -2.45 14.04
N MET A 116 20.04 -3.42 14.31
CA MET A 116 20.71 -4.20 13.27
C MET A 116 19.70 -5.06 12.48
N GLY A 117 18.78 -5.73 13.17
CA GLY A 117 17.71 -6.51 12.55
C GLY A 117 16.84 -5.68 11.61
N GLU A 118 16.41 -4.50 12.04
CA GLU A 118 15.61 -3.58 11.23
C GLU A 118 16.38 -3.06 10.00
N ARG A 119 17.69 -2.76 10.11
CA ARG A 119 18.51 -2.40 8.96
C ARG A 119 18.58 -3.52 7.92
N MET A 120 18.77 -4.74 8.38
CA MET A 120 18.85 -5.91 7.50
C MET A 120 17.50 -6.23 6.87
N LEU A 121 16.39 -6.07 7.61
CA LEU A 121 15.04 -6.22 7.08
C LEU A 121 14.77 -5.18 5.98
N ARG A 122 15.12 -3.92 6.23
CA ARG A 122 15.00 -2.84 5.24
C ARG A 122 15.79 -3.17 3.97
N ARG A 123 17.02 -3.69 4.12
CA ARG A 123 17.85 -4.13 3.00
C ARG A 123 17.17 -5.26 2.23
N MET A 124 16.74 -6.31 2.91
CA MET A 124 16.14 -7.49 2.29
C MET A 124 14.86 -7.14 1.53
N ARG A 125 13.98 -6.33 2.11
CA ARG A 125 12.76 -5.83 1.45
C ARG A 125 13.10 -5.07 0.16
N TYR A 126 14.13 -4.23 0.20
CA TYR A 126 14.58 -3.51 -0.99
C TYR A 126 15.15 -4.47 -2.05
N GLU A 127 16.04 -5.40 -1.69
CA GLU A 127 16.62 -6.38 -2.62
C GLU A 127 15.53 -7.27 -3.28
N LEU A 128 14.50 -7.64 -2.53
CA LEU A 128 13.38 -8.40 -3.08
C LEU A 128 12.53 -7.55 -4.03
N PHE A 129 12.23 -6.30 -3.67
CA PHE A 129 11.50 -5.38 -4.53
C PHE A 129 12.28 -5.10 -5.83
N ASP A 130 13.58 -4.85 -5.74
CA ASP A 130 14.46 -4.69 -6.90
C ASP A 130 14.43 -5.90 -7.84
N LYS A 131 14.41 -7.12 -7.27
CA LYS A 131 14.24 -8.34 -8.06
C LYS A 131 12.88 -8.44 -8.74
N VAL A 132 11.78 -8.02 -8.08
CA VAL A 132 10.44 -8.00 -8.70
C VAL A 132 10.42 -7.12 -9.93
N LEU A 133 11.09 -5.97 -9.92
CA LEU A 133 11.18 -5.09 -11.09
C LEU A 133 11.91 -5.74 -12.26
N ARG A 134 12.71 -6.80 -12.01
CA ARG A 134 13.46 -7.55 -13.03
C ARG A 134 12.80 -8.87 -13.42
N PHE A 135 11.63 -9.20 -12.88
CA PHE A 135 10.92 -10.42 -13.22
C PHE A 135 10.47 -10.41 -14.68
N PRO A 136 10.61 -11.54 -15.40
CA PRO A 136 9.99 -11.70 -16.71
C PRO A 136 8.46 -11.69 -16.55
N GLN A 137 7.76 -11.18 -17.57
CA GLN A 137 6.29 -11.06 -17.51
C GLN A 137 5.59 -12.42 -17.31
N ALA A 138 6.17 -13.51 -17.79
CA ALA A 138 5.67 -14.87 -17.55
C ALA A 138 5.60 -15.23 -16.06
N GLN A 139 6.49 -14.68 -15.22
CA GLN A 139 6.50 -14.92 -13.78
C GLN A 139 5.24 -14.36 -13.10
N PHE A 140 4.76 -13.18 -13.51
CA PHE A 140 3.55 -12.58 -12.97
C PHE A 140 2.27 -13.34 -13.32
N ARG A 141 2.32 -14.22 -14.33
CA ARG A 141 1.21 -15.14 -14.64
C ARG A 141 1.23 -16.38 -13.72
N LYS A 142 2.42 -16.81 -13.27
CA LYS A 142 2.62 -17.98 -12.40
C LYS A 142 2.40 -17.69 -10.93
N VAL A 143 2.74 -16.47 -10.48
CA VAL A 143 2.68 -16.06 -9.07
C VAL A 143 1.62 -14.98 -8.89
N LYS A 144 0.71 -15.18 -7.92
CA LYS A 144 -0.33 -14.19 -7.60
C LYS A 144 0.34 -12.92 -7.03
N GLN A 145 -0.09 -11.73 -7.48
CA GLN A 145 0.44 -10.44 -7.01
C GLN A 145 0.36 -10.28 -5.49
N ALA A 146 -0.75 -10.74 -4.89
CA ALA A 146 -0.93 -10.74 -3.45
C ALA A 146 0.11 -11.59 -2.72
N GLU A 147 0.56 -12.70 -3.32
CA GLU A 147 1.59 -13.59 -2.74
C GLU A 147 2.95 -12.89 -2.70
N ILE A 148 3.37 -12.23 -3.78
CA ILE A 148 4.62 -11.43 -3.83
C ILE A 148 4.58 -10.34 -2.74
N SER A 149 3.47 -9.62 -2.63
CA SER A 149 3.29 -8.56 -1.64
C SER A 149 3.38 -9.10 -0.21
N THR A 150 2.71 -10.23 0.07
CA THR A 150 2.73 -10.88 1.39
C THR A 150 4.14 -11.39 1.73
N MET A 151 4.87 -11.94 0.76
CA MET A 151 6.25 -12.39 0.97
C MET A 151 7.16 -11.23 1.37
N ILE A 152 7.15 -10.12 0.64
CA ILE A 152 7.99 -8.96 0.93
C ILE A 152 7.61 -8.30 2.26
N LYS A 153 6.32 -8.24 2.60
CA LYS A 153 5.82 -7.57 3.79
C LYS A 153 5.89 -8.45 5.03
N ASP A 154 5.24 -9.63 4.99
CA ASP A 154 4.92 -10.41 6.19
C ASP A 154 5.84 -11.62 6.38
N GLU A 155 6.24 -12.32 5.31
CA GLU A 155 7.08 -13.52 5.44
C GLU A 155 8.55 -13.18 5.73
N VAL A 156 9.01 -12.01 5.30
CA VAL A 156 10.38 -11.52 5.57
C VAL A 156 10.51 -10.89 6.96
N GLU A 157 9.42 -10.46 7.59
CA GLU A 157 9.44 -9.81 8.90
C GLU A 157 10.11 -10.64 10.02
N PRO A 158 9.78 -11.94 10.19
CA PRO A 158 10.47 -12.81 11.16
C PRO A 158 11.96 -12.97 10.87
N LEU A 159 12.39 -12.85 9.60
CA LEU A 159 13.80 -12.91 9.22
C LEU A 159 14.59 -11.75 9.81
N GLY A 160 14.02 -10.51 9.77
CA GLY A 160 14.66 -9.31 10.32
C GLY A 160 14.95 -9.45 11.82
N GLY A 161 13.96 -9.88 12.60
CA GLY A 161 14.13 -10.15 14.03
C GLY A 161 15.21 -11.19 14.29
N PHE A 162 15.16 -12.31 13.57
CA PHE A 162 16.14 -13.39 13.72
C PHE A 162 17.56 -12.96 13.30
N ILE A 163 17.73 -12.14 12.29
CA ILE A 163 19.05 -11.66 11.87
C ILE A 163 19.76 -10.92 13.01
N GLY A 164 19.02 -10.11 13.77
CA GLY A 164 19.53 -9.47 14.98
C GLY A 164 19.94 -10.47 16.06
N ASP A 165 19.23 -11.56 16.17
CA ASP A 165 19.40 -12.60 17.19
C ASP A 165 20.39 -13.70 16.78
N ALA A 166 20.76 -13.82 15.51
CA ALA A 166 21.42 -14.99 14.92
C ALA A 166 22.70 -15.44 15.66
N PHE A 167 23.56 -14.51 16.04
CA PHE A 167 24.79 -14.77 16.79
C PHE A 167 24.76 -14.20 18.21
N VAL A 168 24.12 -13.07 18.39
CA VAL A 168 24.09 -12.34 19.65
C VAL A 168 23.26 -13.08 20.69
N GLN A 169 22.09 -13.59 20.33
CA GLN A 169 21.19 -14.28 21.25
C GLN A 169 21.79 -15.57 21.81
N PRO A 170 22.32 -16.50 20.99
CA PRO A 170 22.97 -17.70 21.53
C PRO A 170 24.23 -17.40 22.35
N ALA A 171 25.02 -16.36 21.97
CA ALA A 171 26.19 -15.94 22.74
C ALA A 171 25.78 -15.35 24.09
N PHE A 172 24.75 -14.51 24.13
CA PHE A 172 24.28 -13.87 25.37
C PHE A 172 23.61 -14.90 26.32
N LEU A 173 22.65 -15.68 25.78
CA LEU A 173 21.93 -16.66 26.59
C LEU A 173 22.83 -17.84 27.00
N GLY A 174 23.63 -18.37 26.05
CA GLY A 174 24.61 -19.41 26.31
C GLY A 174 25.70 -18.96 27.28
N GLY A 175 26.19 -17.73 27.09
CA GLY A 175 27.14 -17.11 28.01
C GLY A 175 26.58 -16.98 29.41
N ASN A 176 25.36 -16.46 29.58
CA ASN A 176 24.71 -16.37 30.91
C ASN A 176 24.51 -17.75 31.53
N ALA A 177 24.01 -18.73 30.77
CA ALA A 177 23.82 -20.10 31.31
C ALA A 177 25.14 -20.76 31.71
N LEU A 178 26.19 -20.65 30.88
CA LEU A 178 27.52 -21.20 31.17
C LEU A 178 28.16 -20.49 32.37
N THR A 179 28.03 -19.17 32.48
CA THR A 179 28.55 -18.39 33.61
C THR A 179 27.86 -18.79 34.91
N ALA A 180 26.54 -18.91 34.91
CA ALA A 180 25.80 -19.36 36.08
C ALA A 180 26.17 -20.81 36.47
N LEU A 181 26.30 -21.69 35.49
CA LEU A 181 26.70 -23.09 35.73
C LEU A 181 28.14 -23.20 36.27
N TYR A 182 29.07 -22.47 35.65
CA TYR A 182 30.46 -22.39 36.11
C TYR A 182 30.54 -21.89 37.54
N PHE A 183 29.80 -20.80 37.83
CA PHE A 183 29.70 -20.26 39.18
C PHE A 183 29.19 -21.33 40.19
N MET A 184 28.11 -22.06 39.86
CA MET A 184 27.57 -23.12 40.77
C MET A 184 28.56 -24.25 40.99
N LEU A 185 29.26 -24.72 39.95
CA LEU A 185 30.28 -25.76 40.05
C LEU A 185 31.48 -25.33 40.89
N GLN A 186 31.88 -24.06 40.79
CA GLN A 186 32.97 -23.49 41.59
C GLN A 186 32.58 -23.33 43.06
N GLN A 187 31.30 -23.02 43.36
CA GLN A 187 30.85 -22.94 44.76
C GLN A 187 30.70 -24.32 45.42
N SER A 188 30.15 -25.29 44.68
CA SER A 188 30.06 -26.69 45.20
C SER A 188 29.92 -27.65 44.01
N PHE A 189 30.86 -28.57 43.87
CA PHE A 189 30.85 -29.58 42.80
C PHE A 189 29.56 -30.43 42.81
N TRP A 190 29.07 -30.82 43.97
CA TRP A 190 27.88 -31.66 44.13
C TRP A 190 26.58 -30.91 43.73
N LEU A 191 26.42 -29.69 44.20
CA LEU A 191 25.25 -28.89 43.84
C LEU A 191 25.28 -28.47 42.35
N GLY A 192 26.43 -28.06 41.83
CA GLY A 192 26.61 -27.78 40.43
C GLY A 192 26.36 -28.99 39.54
N GLY A 193 26.79 -30.19 39.98
CA GLY A 193 26.52 -31.47 39.30
C GLY A 193 25.04 -31.79 39.16
N VAL A 194 24.24 -31.53 40.20
CA VAL A 194 22.77 -31.68 40.13
C VAL A 194 22.21 -30.75 39.06
N ALA A 195 22.64 -29.49 38.99
CA ALA A 195 22.19 -28.54 37.96
C ALA A 195 22.53 -29.04 36.53
N VAL A 196 23.74 -29.58 36.32
CA VAL A 196 24.14 -30.19 35.03
C VAL A 196 23.23 -31.35 34.66
N ILE A 197 22.94 -32.26 35.58
CA ILE A 197 22.05 -33.41 35.32
C ILE A 197 20.66 -32.97 34.92
N VAL A 198 20.07 -32.00 35.64
CA VAL A 198 18.73 -31.45 35.30
C VAL A 198 18.74 -30.80 33.93
N LEU A 199 19.77 -30.03 33.62
CA LEU A 199 19.91 -29.40 32.28
C LEU A 199 20.04 -30.45 31.18
N LEU A 200 20.80 -31.51 31.37
CA LEU A 200 20.93 -32.60 30.39
C LEU A 200 19.59 -33.31 30.19
N VAL A 201 18.83 -33.56 31.25
CA VAL A 201 17.48 -34.12 31.16
C VAL A 201 16.57 -33.18 30.34
N GLN A 202 16.60 -31.88 30.63
CA GLN A 202 15.82 -30.89 29.87
C GLN A 202 16.25 -30.84 28.40
N ALA A 203 17.54 -30.82 28.12
CA ALA A 203 18.11 -30.77 26.76
C ALA A 203 17.75 -31.98 25.90
N VAL A 204 17.51 -33.15 26.50
CA VAL A 204 17.12 -34.38 25.79
C VAL A 204 15.60 -34.52 25.68
N VAL A 205 14.87 -34.27 26.76
CA VAL A 205 13.42 -34.56 26.84
C VAL A 205 12.61 -33.50 26.09
N ILE A 206 12.93 -32.20 26.27
CA ILE A 206 12.15 -31.09 25.69
C ILE A 206 12.16 -31.15 24.16
N PRO A 207 13.28 -31.30 23.45
CA PRO A 207 13.29 -31.39 21.99
C PRO A 207 12.47 -32.57 21.45
N LYS A 208 12.53 -33.73 22.11
CA LYS A 208 11.73 -34.92 21.71
C LYS A 208 10.22 -34.64 21.78
N LEU A 209 9.76 -34.02 22.85
CA LEU A 209 8.35 -33.64 23.02
C LEU A 209 7.93 -32.57 22.04
N ARG A 210 8.81 -31.61 21.70
CA ARG A 210 8.54 -30.51 20.77
C ARG A 210 8.45 -30.94 19.30
N LYS A 211 9.12 -32.04 18.88
CA LYS A 211 9.12 -32.48 17.48
C LYS A 211 7.70 -32.58 16.90
N LYS A 212 6.75 -33.14 17.66
CA LYS A 212 5.36 -33.26 17.20
C LYS A 212 4.60 -31.93 17.17
N ILE A 213 4.94 -31.00 18.09
CA ILE A 213 4.41 -29.62 18.10
C ILE A 213 4.83 -28.89 16.85
N LEU A 214 6.07 -29.06 16.38
CA LEU A 214 6.57 -28.46 15.13
C LEU A 214 5.83 -28.98 13.91
N ILE A 215 5.60 -30.30 13.81
CA ILE A 215 4.85 -30.91 12.72
C ILE A 215 3.43 -30.34 12.67
N LEU A 216 2.73 -30.28 13.81
CA LEU A 216 1.39 -29.72 13.91
C LEU A 216 1.39 -28.21 13.60
N GLY A 217 2.43 -27.48 13.98
CA GLY A 217 2.62 -26.07 13.65
C GLY A 217 2.69 -25.85 12.13
N LYS A 218 3.49 -26.65 11.43
CA LYS A 218 3.61 -26.64 9.97
C LYS A 218 2.27 -26.98 9.31
N GLN A 219 1.58 -28.02 9.75
CA GLN A 219 0.27 -28.41 9.24
C GLN A 219 -0.74 -27.28 9.40
N ARG A 220 -0.78 -26.64 10.60
CA ARG A 220 -1.63 -25.47 10.85
C ARG A 220 -1.38 -24.34 9.83
N GLN A 221 -0.11 -24.03 9.58
CA GLN A 221 0.27 -22.94 8.66
C GLN A 221 -0.18 -23.25 7.23
N LEU A 222 0.05 -24.47 6.75
CA LEU A 222 -0.37 -24.92 5.43
C LEU A 222 -1.90 -24.88 5.29
N THR A 223 -2.64 -25.41 6.28
CA THR A 223 -4.10 -25.41 6.26
C THR A 223 -4.67 -23.99 6.33
N ALA A 224 -4.05 -23.08 7.10
CA ALA A 224 -4.45 -21.68 7.13
C ALA A 224 -4.22 -20.97 5.78
N ARG A 225 -3.11 -21.27 5.09
CA ARG A 225 -2.83 -20.72 3.74
C ARG A 225 -3.85 -21.22 2.72
N THR A 226 -4.21 -22.50 2.73
CA THR A 226 -5.25 -23.04 1.83
C THR A 226 -6.64 -22.44 2.11
N LEU A 227 -6.97 -22.18 3.38
CA LEU A 227 -8.20 -21.47 3.73
C LEU A 227 -8.20 -20.03 3.22
N ALA A 228 -7.11 -19.29 3.44
CA ALA A 228 -7.00 -17.90 2.97
C ALA A 228 -7.10 -17.82 1.44
N GLY A 229 -6.47 -18.76 0.72
CA GLY A 229 -6.59 -18.88 -0.74
C GLY A 229 -8.04 -19.12 -1.18
N ARG A 230 -8.77 -20.03 -0.50
CA ARG A 230 -10.18 -20.30 -0.83
C ARG A 230 -11.09 -19.11 -0.57
N ILE A 231 -10.89 -18.41 0.54
CA ILE A 231 -11.64 -17.17 0.82
C ILE A 231 -11.40 -16.13 -0.28
N ALA A 232 -10.16 -15.93 -0.72
CA ALA A 232 -9.85 -15.02 -1.81
C ALA A 232 -10.55 -15.44 -3.13
N GLU A 233 -10.56 -16.74 -3.46
CA GLU A 233 -11.27 -17.26 -4.62
C GLU A 233 -12.78 -16.99 -4.54
N CYS A 234 -13.41 -17.17 -3.37
CA CYS A 234 -14.83 -16.85 -3.18
C CYS A 234 -15.11 -15.34 -3.31
N VAL A 235 -14.20 -14.48 -2.87
CA VAL A 235 -14.34 -13.02 -3.04
C VAL A 235 -14.23 -12.63 -4.51
N ASP A 236 -13.23 -13.16 -5.21
CA ASP A 236 -13.01 -12.89 -6.64
C ASP A 236 -14.15 -13.45 -7.50
N GLY A 237 -14.66 -14.65 -7.16
CA GLY A 237 -15.75 -15.33 -7.84
C GLY A 237 -17.16 -15.03 -7.29
N SER A 238 -17.34 -13.93 -6.54
CA SER A 238 -18.62 -13.60 -5.89
C SER A 238 -19.79 -13.47 -6.87
N VAL A 239 -19.53 -13.00 -8.09
CA VAL A 239 -20.54 -12.88 -9.16
C VAL A 239 -21.07 -14.26 -9.57
N GLU A 240 -20.19 -15.22 -9.78
CA GLU A 240 -20.52 -16.61 -10.15
C GLU A 240 -21.25 -17.32 -9.02
N ILE A 241 -20.81 -17.12 -7.77
CA ILE A 241 -21.46 -17.70 -6.59
C ILE A 241 -22.92 -17.23 -6.49
N HIS A 242 -23.16 -15.92 -6.71
CA HIS A 242 -24.51 -15.37 -6.69
C HIS A 242 -25.32 -15.77 -7.93
N ALA A 243 -24.70 -15.77 -9.12
CA ALA A 243 -25.38 -16.14 -10.38
C ALA A 243 -25.85 -17.59 -10.39
N HIS A 244 -25.13 -18.49 -9.69
CA HIS A 244 -25.42 -19.92 -9.67
C HIS A 244 -26.03 -20.44 -8.35
N ASP A 245 -26.35 -19.56 -7.39
CA ASP A 245 -26.89 -19.88 -6.05
C ASP A 245 -26.07 -20.94 -5.28
N THR A 246 -24.75 -20.86 -5.39
CA THR A 246 -23.81 -21.80 -4.75
C THR A 246 -23.34 -21.36 -3.36
N SER A 247 -23.90 -20.30 -2.78
CA SER A 247 -23.49 -19.74 -1.49
C SER A 247 -23.47 -20.75 -0.35
N ASN A 248 -24.42 -21.71 -0.31
CA ASN A 248 -24.48 -22.73 0.73
C ASN A 248 -23.40 -23.80 0.56
N TYR A 249 -23.02 -24.11 -0.68
CA TYR A 249 -21.88 -24.99 -0.96
C TYR A 249 -20.57 -24.38 -0.47
N GLU A 250 -20.35 -23.10 -0.77
CA GLU A 250 -19.15 -22.39 -0.32
C GLU A 250 -19.07 -22.30 1.23
N ARG A 251 -20.20 -22.06 1.88
CA ARG A 251 -20.28 -22.09 3.36
C ARG A 251 -19.90 -23.45 3.92
N ALA A 252 -20.37 -24.54 3.30
CA ALA A 252 -20.04 -25.89 3.75
C ALA A 252 -18.53 -26.21 3.61
N ASP A 253 -17.90 -25.83 2.49
CA ASP A 253 -16.46 -26.00 2.28
C ASP A 253 -15.64 -25.22 3.33
N ILE A 254 -16.01 -23.97 3.59
CA ILE A 254 -15.34 -23.14 4.59
C ILE A 254 -15.48 -23.73 6.00
N VAL A 255 -16.68 -24.20 6.38
CA VAL A 255 -16.93 -24.83 7.70
C VAL A 255 -16.06 -26.07 7.88
N GLU A 256 -15.93 -26.92 6.86
CA GLU A 256 -15.09 -28.11 6.92
C GLU A 256 -13.61 -27.75 7.12
N ARG A 257 -13.10 -26.77 6.38
CA ARG A 257 -11.71 -26.27 6.51
C ARG A 257 -11.44 -25.66 7.90
N LEU A 258 -12.38 -24.91 8.43
CA LEU A 258 -12.31 -24.37 9.80
C LEU A 258 -12.28 -25.50 10.85
N GLY A 259 -13.07 -26.54 10.66
CA GLY A 259 -13.07 -27.75 11.51
C GLY A 259 -11.71 -28.45 11.54
N ARG A 260 -11.06 -28.59 10.39
CA ARG A 260 -9.68 -29.16 10.31
C ARG A 260 -8.65 -28.29 11.05
N ILE A 261 -8.73 -26.95 10.89
CA ILE A 261 -7.84 -26.02 11.61
C ILE A 261 -8.06 -26.13 13.13
N TYR A 262 -9.32 -26.22 13.57
CA TYR A 262 -9.66 -26.39 14.99
C TYR A 262 -9.02 -27.64 15.57
N GLN A 263 -9.14 -28.81 14.92
CA GLN A 263 -8.55 -30.07 15.38
C GLN A 263 -7.03 -29.97 15.54
N ILE A 264 -6.33 -29.43 14.53
CA ILE A 264 -4.87 -29.24 14.56
C ILE A 264 -4.47 -28.30 15.71
N ARG A 265 -5.20 -27.18 15.90
CA ARG A 265 -4.93 -26.21 16.96
C ARG A 265 -5.16 -26.80 18.35
N PHE A 266 -6.23 -27.56 18.52
CA PHE A 266 -6.57 -28.18 19.79
C PHE A 266 -5.49 -29.20 20.22
N GLU A 267 -5.08 -30.11 19.33
CA GLU A 267 -3.98 -31.05 19.60
C GLU A 267 -2.67 -30.29 19.92
N LEU A 268 -2.38 -29.22 19.18
CA LEU A 268 -1.20 -28.40 19.42
C LEU A 268 -1.23 -27.74 20.81
N TYR A 269 -2.40 -27.24 21.25
CA TYR A 269 -2.54 -26.68 22.60
C TYR A 269 -2.32 -27.72 23.69
N GLN A 270 -2.94 -28.91 23.59
CA GLN A 270 -2.77 -29.97 24.57
C GLN A 270 -1.29 -30.33 24.74
N ARG A 271 -0.55 -30.50 23.65
CA ARG A 271 0.88 -30.81 23.68
C ARG A 271 1.73 -29.67 24.25
N LYS A 272 1.42 -28.43 23.89
CA LYS A 272 2.11 -27.27 24.46
C LYS A 272 1.93 -27.18 25.98
N PHE A 273 0.71 -27.42 26.48
CA PHE A 273 0.46 -27.41 27.92
C PHE A 273 1.14 -28.57 28.64
N ALA A 274 1.20 -29.74 28.05
CA ALA A 274 1.94 -30.87 28.62
C ALA A 274 3.44 -30.55 28.77
N VAL A 275 4.06 -29.96 27.73
CA VAL A 275 5.47 -29.53 27.79
C VAL A 275 5.67 -28.43 28.82
N LYS A 276 4.75 -27.47 28.91
CA LYS A 276 4.81 -26.39 29.91
C LYS A 276 4.68 -26.92 31.33
N GLY A 277 3.76 -27.88 31.56
CA GLY A 277 3.58 -28.55 32.85
C GLY A 277 4.83 -29.28 33.30
N LEU A 278 5.44 -30.06 32.41
CA LEU A 278 6.69 -30.76 32.68
C LEU A 278 7.83 -29.76 33.01
N ASN A 279 7.96 -28.70 32.24
CA ASN A 279 9.02 -27.72 32.50
C ASN A 279 8.84 -27.01 33.86
N ASN A 280 7.60 -26.65 34.22
CA ASN A 280 7.29 -26.05 35.51
C ASN A 280 7.57 -27.04 36.66
N PHE A 281 7.27 -28.34 36.46
CA PHE A 281 7.57 -29.36 37.44
C PHE A 281 9.09 -29.49 37.68
N LEU A 282 9.89 -29.62 36.63
CA LEU A 282 11.35 -29.67 36.69
C LEU A 282 11.95 -28.41 37.35
N ALA A 283 11.38 -27.24 37.09
CA ALA A 283 11.81 -25.98 37.68
C ALA A 283 11.59 -25.93 39.20
N GLN A 284 10.67 -26.72 39.77
CA GLN A 284 10.42 -26.81 41.22
C GLN A 284 11.17 -27.96 41.88
N VAL A 285 11.40 -29.06 41.17
CA VAL A 285 12.17 -30.22 41.70
C VAL A 285 13.62 -29.84 41.99
N THR A 286 14.22 -28.97 41.18
CA THR A 286 15.63 -28.59 41.34
C THR A 286 15.89 -27.80 42.63
N PRO A 287 15.17 -26.71 42.96
CA PRO A 287 15.30 -26.06 44.26
C PRO A 287 15.05 -27.02 45.43
N PHE A 288 14.07 -27.91 45.33
CA PHE A 288 13.86 -28.97 46.34
C PHE A 288 15.13 -29.79 46.55
N THR A 289 15.77 -30.27 45.47
CA THR A 289 17.01 -31.06 45.55
C THR A 289 18.15 -30.23 46.14
N PHE A 290 18.25 -28.93 45.83
CA PHE A 290 19.25 -28.04 46.40
C PHE A 290 19.04 -27.81 47.89
N TYR A 291 17.81 -27.66 48.39
CA TYR A 291 17.53 -27.56 49.81
C TYR A 291 17.85 -28.84 50.54
N LEU A 292 17.47 -30.01 49.97
CA LEU A 292 17.72 -31.31 50.58
C LEU A 292 19.22 -31.64 50.62
N LEU A 293 19.87 -31.65 49.46
CA LEU A 293 21.31 -32.01 49.36
C LEU A 293 22.20 -30.94 49.99
N GLY A 294 21.91 -29.66 49.74
CA GLY A 294 22.65 -28.54 50.32
C GLY A 294 22.53 -28.49 51.83
N GLY A 295 21.33 -28.77 52.38
CA GLY A 295 21.12 -28.86 53.82
C GLY A 295 21.91 -30.05 54.46
N LEU A 296 21.92 -31.21 53.80
CA LEU A 296 22.71 -32.34 54.24
C LEU A 296 24.23 -32.07 54.22
N LEU A 297 24.73 -31.41 53.16
CA LEU A 297 26.13 -30.99 53.05
C LEU A 297 26.49 -29.90 54.07
N ALA A 298 25.56 -29.02 54.41
CA ALA A 298 25.75 -28.00 55.44
C ALA A 298 25.83 -28.65 56.85
N PHE A 299 24.99 -29.64 57.16
CA PHE A 299 25.10 -30.42 58.43
C PHE A 299 26.42 -31.19 58.51
N ALA A 300 26.96 -31.65 57.38
CA ALA A 300 28.27 -32.25 57.27
C ALA A 300 29.45 -31.26 57.33
N GLY A 301 29.18 -29.95 57.42
CA GLY A 301 30.21 -28.89 57.46
C GLY A 301 30.94 -28.66 56.15
N GLN A 302 30.44 -29.20 55.02
CA GLN A 302 31.10 -29.11 53.72
C GLN A 302 30.67 -27.86 52.88
N VAL A 303 29.59 -27.22 53.27
CA VAL A 303 29.02 -26.06 52.53
C VAL A 303 28.43 -25.05 53.52
N ASP A 304 28.72 -23.76 53.31
CA ASP A 304 28.14 -22.66 54.09
C ASP A 304 26.73 -22.30 53.60
N LEU A 305 25.89 -21.74 54.48
CA LEU A 305 24.56 -21.25 54.17
C LEU A 305 24.57 -20.24 53.01
N GLY A 306 25.59 -19.37 52.96
CA GLY A 306 25.78 -18.41 51.88
C GLY A 306 25.94 -19.07 50.51
N ILE A 307 26.64 -20.21 50.43
CA ILE A 307 26.81 -20.97 49.18
C ILE A 307 25.47 -21.56 48.72
N ILE A 308 24.63 -22.10 49.63
CA ILE A 308 23.31 -22.62 49.26
C ILE A 308 22.43 -21.53 48.67
N VAL A 309 22.39 -20.36 49.31
CA VAL A 309 21.63 -19.22 48.83
C VAL A 309 22.14 -18.73 47.47
N ALA A 310 23.44 -18.64 47.28
CA ALA A 310 24.07 -18.23 46.04
C ALA A 310 23.77 -19.20 44.89
N VAL A 311 23.87 -20.52 45.12
CA VAL A 311 23.58 -21.58 44.14
C VAL A 311 22.10 -21.56 43.74
N ILE A 312 21.20 -21.39 44.71
CA ILE A 312 19.76 -21.30 44.43
C ILE A 312 19.43 -20.03 43.58
N ASN A 313 20.05 -18.91 43.91
CA ASN A 313 19.87 -17.70 43.14
C ASN A 313 20.46 -17.83 41.73
N ALA A 314 21.65 -18.36 41.55
CA ALA A 314 22.23 -18.64 40.25
C ALA A 314 21.39 -19.62 39.42
N TYR A 315 20.80 -20.62 40.06
CA TYR A 315 19.89 -21.54 39.37
C TYR A 315 18.58 -20.89 38.89
N LYS A 316 18.03 -19.96 39.66
CA LYS A 316 16.82 -19.22 39.19
C LYS A 316 17.02 -18.55 37.83
N ASP A 317 18.24 -18.11 37.56
CA ASP A 317 18.61 -17.43 36.29
C ASP A 317 18.96 -18.41 35.17
N LEU A 318 19.07 -19.74 35.44
CA LEU A 318 19.52 -20.73 34.48
C LEU A 318 18.43 -21.28 33.55
N PRO A 319 17.19 -21.63 34.01
CA PRO A 319 16.17 -22.23 33.15
C PRO A 319 15.66 -21.30 32.05
N GLY A 320 15.63 -19.97 32.29
CA GLY A 320 15.21 -18.97 31.34
C GLY A 320 16.06 -18.96 30.06
N PRO A 321 17.36 -18.67 30.16
CA PRO A 321 18.29 -18.70 29.03
C PRO A 321 18.31 -20.03 28.26
N VAL A 322 18.26 -21.16 28.95
CA VAL A 322 18.24 -22.48 28.31
C VAL A 322 16.99 -22.71 27.49
N LYS A 323 15.82 -22.29 28.00
CA LYS A 323 14.56 -22.36 27.27
C LYS A 323 14.61 -21.47 26.05
N GLU A 324 15.08 -20.24 26.21
CA GLU A 324 15.19 -19.27 25.10
C GLU A 324 16.19 -19.76 24.03
N LEU A 325 17.28 -20.43 24.40
CA LEU A 325 18.19 -21.06 23.42
C LEU A 325 17.52 -22.17 22.60
N ILE A 326 16.67 -22.98 23.23
CA ILE A 326 15.91 -24.02 22.54
C ILE A 326 14.86 -23.32 21.59
N ASP A 327 14.23 -22.28 22.06
CA ASP A 327 13.29 -21.49 21.23
C ASP A 327 14.02 -20.81 20.06
N TRP A 328 15.23 -20.29 20.29
CA TRP A 328 16.08 -19.73 19.24
C TRP A 328 16.47 -20.77 18.18
N ASP A 329 16.88 -22.00 18.57
CA ASP A 329 17.20 -23.05 17.58
C ASP A 329 15.99 -23.43 16.73
N GLN A 330 14.80 -23.49 17.32
CA GLN A 330 13.58 -23.72 16.57
C GLN A 330 13.31 -22.57 15.59
N GLN A 331 13.43 -21.32 16.05
CA GLN A 331 13.25 -20.14 15.20
C GLN A 331 14.28 -20.14 14.07
N ARG A 332 15.53 -20.55 14.35
CA ARG A 332 16.58 -20.70 13.34
C ARG A 332 16.16 -21.64 12.19
N GLN A 333 15.57 -22.78 12.51
CA GLN A 333 15.11 -23.73 11.52
C GLN A 333 13.95 -23.19 10.70
N ASP A 334 12.95 -22.61 11.36
CA ASP A 334 11.77 -22.02 10.69
C ASP A 334 12.17 -20.86 9.76
N VAL A 335 13.06 -20.00 10.22
CA VAL A 335 13.55 -18.84 9.46
C VAL A 335 14.43 -19.26 8.28
N GLN A 336 15.27 -20.29 8.44
CA GLN A 336 16.07 -20.84 7.35
C GLN A 336 15.18 -21.38 6.21
N ILE A 337 14.13 -22.13 6.54
CA ILE A 337 13.18 -22.65 5.54
C ILE A 337 12.47 -21.51 4.81
N LYS A 338 11.99 -20.51 5.54
CA LYS A 338 11.35 -19.35 4.92
C LYS A 338 12.29 -18.57 4.00
N TYR A 339 13.53 -18.37 4.45
CA TYR A 339 14.54 -17.69 3.66
C TYR A 339 14.84 -18.43 2.35
N GLU A 340 14.99 -19.74 2.39
CA GLU A 340 15.22 -20.59 1.21
C GLU A 340 14.04 -20.49 0.23
N GLN A 341 12.80 -20.56 0.72
CA GLN A 341 11.60 -20.40 -0.10
C GLN A 341 11.53 -19.03 -0.77
N VAL A 342 11.79 -17.96 0.01
CA VAL A 342 11.82 -16.60 -0.54
C VAL A 342 12.95 -16.45 -1.57
N ALA A 343 14.15 -16.95 -1.27
CA ALA A 343 15.28 -16.86 -2.18
C ALA A 343 15.02 -17.59 -3.51
N GLU A 344 14.42 -18.77 -3.46
CA GLU A 344 14.07 -19.57 -4.65
C GLU A 344 13.00 -18.89 -5.50
N GLN A 345 11.96 -18.35 -4.88
CA GLN A 345 10.84 -17.72 -5.59
C GLN A 345 11.20 -16.37 -6.22
N PHE A 346 12.19 -15.67 -5.63
CA PHE A 346 12.68 -14.39 -6.17
C PHE A 346 13.89 -14.51 -7.11
N GLU A 347 14.22 -15.71 -7.55
CA GLU A 347 15.24 -15.97 -8.58
C GLU A 347 14.69 -16.84 -9.72
N PRO A 348 13.58 -16.43 -10.39
CA PRO A 348 13.07 -17.17 -11.54
C PRO A 348 14.04 -17.12 -12.72
N GLU A 349 13.96 -18.13 -13.59
CA GLU A 349 14.69 -18.14 -14.85
C GLU A 349 14.26 -16.99 -15.77
N GLY A 350 15.19 -16.41 -16.51
CA GLY A 350 14.91 -15.33 -17.46
C GLY A 350 14.76 -13.95 -16.85
N MET A 351 15.24 -13.73 -15.64
CA MET A 351 15.29 -12.38 -15.04
C MET A 351 16.12 -11.42 -15.88
N LEU A 352 15.67 -10.15 -15.95
CA LEU A 352 16.46 -9.08 -16.55
C LEU A 352 17.78 -8.88 -15.76
N PRO A 353 18.91 -8.82 -16.46
CA PRO A 353 20.19 -8.47 -15.84
C PRO A 353 20.13 -7.10 -15.15
N GLU A 354 20.69 -6.99 -13.96
CA GLU A 354 20.72 -5.74 -13.17
C GLU A 354 21.34 -4.56 -13.94
N ALA A 355 22.35 -4.84 -14.75
CA ALA A 355 23.02 -3.84 -15.57
C ALA A 355 22.09 -3.14 -16.58
N LEU A 356 21.00 -3.79 -17.01
CA LEU A 356 20.05 -3.19 -17.96
C LEU A 356 19.10 -2.19 -17.31
N GLN A 357 18.91 -2.24 -15.98
CA GLN A 357 18.09 -1.30 -15.21
C GLN A 357 18.93 -0.28 -14.42
N ALA A 358 20.24 -0.45 -14.39
CA ALA A 358 21.11 0.49 -13.69
C ALA A 358 21.01 1.89 -14.30
N LEU A 359 20.99 2.92 -13.43
CA LEU A 359 21.06 4.31 -13.87
C LEU A 359 22.41 4.54 -14.58
N PRO A 360 22.43 4.98 -15.84
CA PRO A 360 23.65 5.27 -16.55
C PRO A 360 24.38 6.43 -15.89
N LYS A 361 25.68 6.34 -15.76
CA LYS A 361 26.53 7.43 -15.22
C LYS A 361 26.59 8.64 -16.15
N GLU A 362 26.45 8.40 -17.44
CA GLU A 362 26.43 9.41 -18.50
C GLU A 362 25.20 9.19 -19.38
N PRO A 363 24.63 10.24 -19.97
CA PRO A 363 23.52 10.11 -20.91
C PRO A 363 23.92 9.21 -22.07
N LEU A 364 23.18 8.14 -22.30
CA LEU A 364 23.36 7.26 -23.45
C LEU A 364 22.61 7.83 -24.65
N PRO A 365 23.15 7.70 -25.90
CA PRO A 365 22.48 8.17 -27.08
C PRO A 365 21.16 7.41 -27.29
N PRO A 366 20.10 8.08 -27.82
CA PRO A 366 18.86 7.41 -28.16
C PRO A 366 19.07 6.41 -29.29
N LEU A 367 18.17 5.41 -29.37
CA LEU A 367 18.14 4.49 -30.49
C LEU A 367 17.76 5.24 -31.78
N ALA A 368 18.46 4.97 -32.87
CA ALA A 368 18.17 5.50 -34.21
C ALA A 368 18.54 4.48 -35.27
N GLY A 369 17.80 4.43 -36.38
CA GLY A 369 18.03 3.55 -37.52
C GLY A 369 16.97 2.45 -37.67
N ASP A 370 17.20 1.57 -38.62
CA ASP A 370 16.22 0.53 -38.99
C ASP A 370 15.99 -0.49 -37.89
N ILE A 371 14.76 -0.99 -37.77
CA ILE A 371 14.45 -2.14 -36.93
C ILE A 371 14.58 -3.40 -37.78
N ALA A 372 15.49 -4.29 -37.42
CA ALA A 372 15.66 -5.57 -38.09
C ALA A 372 15.25 -6.73 -37.19
N LEU A 373 14.34 -7.55 -37.66
CA LEU A 373 13.90 -8.81 -37.06
C LEU A 373 14.70 -9.95 -37.74
N ASN A 374 15.49 -10.70 -36.97
CA ASN A 374 16.34 -11.78 -37.46
C ASN A 374 15.86 -13.12 -36.89
N THR A 375 15.12 -13.88 -37.68
CA THR A 375 14.61 -15.23 -37.32
C THR A 375 14.00 -15.28 -35.93
N VAL A 376 13.15 -14.29 -35.61
CA VAL A 376 12.52 -14.12 -34.29
C VAL A 376 11.57 -15.29 -34.00
N ILE A 377 11.82 -15.98 -32.90
CA ILE A 377 10.98 -17.07 -32.37
C ILE A 377 10.55 -16.69 -30.93
N VAL A 378 9.27 -16.79 -30.67
CA VAL A 378 8.68 -16.69 -29.32
C VAL A 378 7.82 -17.93 -29.09
N ALA A 379 8.07 -18.67 -28.02
CA ALA A 379 7.27 -19.82 -27.63
C ALA A 379 6.63 -19.58 -26.25
N ASP A 380 5.50 -20.24 -26.00
CA ASP A 380 4.88 -20.27 -24.68
C ASP A 380 5.61 -21.25 -23.72
N ASP A 381 5.14 -21.33 -22.48
CA ASP A 381 5.69 -22.22 -21.44
C ASP A 381 5.61 -23.73 -21.81
N ASN A 382 4.74 -24.10 -22.78
CA ASN A 382 4.57 -25.47 -23.27
C ASN A 382 5.40 -25.74 -24.54
N GLY A 383 6.18 -24.78 -25.02
CA GLY A 383 6.98 -24.88 -26.22
C GLY A 383 6.23 -24.64 -27.53
N VAL A 384 4.95 -24.20 -27.46
CA VAL A 384 4.17 -23.86 -28.66
C VAL A 384 4.69 -22.53 -29.20
N LYS A 385 5.08 -22.52 -30.48
CA LYS A 385 5.57 -21.32 -31.13
C LYS A 385 4.44 -20.33 -31.38
N LEU A 386 4.51 -19.17 -30.73
CA LEU A 386 3.62 -18.03 -30.93
C LEU A 386 4.11 -17.16 -32.11
N LEU A 387 5.46 -17.06 -32.28
CA LEU A 387 6.11 -16.52 -33.45
C LEU A 387 7.10 -17.55 -33.96
N ASP A 388 7.15 -17.77 -35.27
CA ASP A 388 8.04 -18.76 -35.88
C ASP A 388 8.88 -18.16 -37.00
N SER A 389 10.15 -17.93 -36.71
CA SER A 389 11.22 -17.51 -37.64
C SER A 389 10.90 -16.22 -38.42
N LEU A 390 10.35 -15.21 -37.74
CA LEU A 390 10.07 -13.92 -38.37
C LEU A 390 11.35 -13.18 -38.74
N SER A 391 11.43 -12.79 -40.01
CA SER A 391 12.55 -11.99 -40.55
C SER A 391 12.01 -10.86 -41.42
N THR A 392 12.27 -9.61 -41.07
CA THR A 392 11.95 -8.43 -41.87
C THR A 392 12.73 -7.23 -41.34
N THR A 393 12.89 -6.21 -42.21
CA THR A 393 13.47 -4.92 -41.81
C THR A 393 12.40 -3.82 -41.96
N ILE A 394 12.28 -2.97 -40.96
CA ILE A 394 11.43 -1.78 -40.96
C ILE A 394 12.34 -0.58 -41.01
N PRO A 395 12.34 0.17 -42.14
CA PRO A 395 13.16 1.36 -42.29
C PRO A 395 12.84 2.43 -41.24
N ASP A 396 13.87 3.18 -40.90
CA ASP A 396 13.69 4.31 -39.98
C ASP A 396 12.72 5.38 -40.57
N GLY A 397 11.85 5.93 -39.75
CA GLY A 397 10.82 6.89 -40.15
C GLY A 397 9.64 6.28 -40.92
N GLU A 398 9.55 4.95 -41.08
CA GLU A 398 8.44 4.31 -41.78
C GLU A 398 7.24 4.08 -40.85
N GLN A 399 6.04 4.31 -41.38
CA GLN A 399 4.76 4.03 -40.71
C GLN A 399 4.20 2.72 -41.28
N VAL A 400 4.13 1.69 -40.42
CA VAL A 400 3.81 0.32 -40.81
C VAL A 400 2.57 -0.18 -40.06
N ALA A 401 1.62 -0.70 -40.82
CA ALA A 401 0.46 -1.43 -40.28
C ALA A 401 0.83 -2.91 -40.07
N LEU A 402 0.48 -3.44 -38.90
CA LEU A 402 0.58 -4.86 -38.59
C LEU A 402 -0.85 -5.43 -38.51
N MET A 403 -1.12 -6.48 -39.26
CA MET A 403 -2.42 -7.12 -39.27
C MET A 403 -2.33 -8.65 -39.21
N GLY A 404 -3.39 -9.25 -38.68
CA GLY A 404 -3.56 -10.68 -38.63
C GLY A 404 -4.86 -11.05 -37.94
N GLU A 405 -5.28 -12.30 -38.13
CA GLU A 405 -6.42 -12.85 -37.37
C GLU A 405 -6.05 -13.00 -35.90
N SER A 406 -7.05 -13.17 -35.05
CA SER A 406 -6.81 -13.45 -33.63
C SER A 406 -5.91 -14.68 -33.46
N GLY A 407 -4.85 -14.58 -32.67
CA GLY A 407 -3.85 -15.64 -32.52
C GLY A 407 -2.76 -15.68 -33.61
N SER A 408 -2.76 -14.76 -34.57
CA SER A 408 -1.75 -14.70 -35.65
C SER A 408 -0.34 -14.33 -35.16
N GLY A 409 -0.21 -13.81 -33.93
CA GLY A 409 1.08 -13.40 -33.33
C GLY A 409 1.41 -11.92 -33.47
N VAL A 410 0.57 -11.07 -34.07
CA VAL A 410 0.85 -9.62 -34.21
C VAL A 410 1.01 -8.91 -32.86
N GLU A 411 0.17 -9.24 -31.90
CA GLU A 411 0.27 -8.70 -30.53
C GLU A 411 1.55 -9.15 -29.83
N ILE A 412 1.90 -10.43 -30.04
CA ILE A 412 3.15 -11.02 -29.50
C ILE A 412 4.36 -10.32 -30.07
N LEU A 413 4.36 -10.02 -31.39
CA LEU A 413 5.43 -9.27 -32.03
C LEU A 413 5.58 -7.87 -31.42
N ALA A 414 4.48 -7.14 -31.25
CA ALA A 414 4.50 -5.81 -30.64
C ALA A 414 5.06 -5.84 -29.19
N GLN A 415 4.70 -6.86 -28.41
CA GLN A 415 5.23 -7.06 -27.07
C GLN A 415 6.72 -7.47 -27.06
N ALA A 416 7.13 -8.34 -28.00
CA ALA A 416 8.53 -8.75 -28.14
C ALA A 416 9.44 -7.58 -28.52
N MET A 417 8.98 -6.67 -29.39
CA MET A 417 9.69 -5.45 -29.76
C MET A 417 9.87 -4.47 -28.58
N MET A 418 9.01 -4.54 -27.57
CA MET A 418 9.17 -3.81 -26.30
C MET A 418 9.92 -4.61 -25.23
N ARG A 419 10.44 -5.80 -25.54
CA ARG A 419 11.03 -6.74 -24.56
C ARG A 419 10.09 -7.11 -23.40
N LEU A 420 8.78 -6.98 -23.59
CA LEU A 420 7.79 -7.46 -22.61
C LEU A 420 7.70 -8.98 -22.61
N LEU A 421 8.07 -9.61 -23.75
CA LEU A 421 8.19 -11.06 -23.89
C LEU A 421 9.62 -11.40 -24.30
N PRO A 422 10.27 -12.39 -23.66
CA PRO A 422 11.60 -12.85 -24.04
C PRO A 422 11.54 -13.61 -25.37
N LEU A 423 12.57 -13.47 -26.19
CA LEU A 423 12.74 -14.28 -27.39
C LEU A 423 13.23 -15.67 -27.00
N THR A 424 12.67 -16.70 -27.64
CA THR A 424 13.19 -18.08 -27.51
C THR A 424 14.41 -18.30 -28.38
N ALA A 425 14.44 -17.71 -29.58
CA ALA A 425 15.58 -17.67 -30.48
C ALA A 425 15.49 -16.49 -31.45
N GLY A 426 16.57 -16.20 -32.13
CA GLY A 426 16.68 -15.04 -33.02
C GLY A 426 17.04 -13.77 -32.28
N GLY A 427 16.85 -12.60 -32.90
CA GLY A 427 17.19 -11.31 -32.32
C GLY A 427 16.43 -10.15 -32.96
N ILE A 428 16.28 -9.08 -32.25
CA ILE A 428 15.72 -7.80 -32.71
C ILE A 428 16.80 -6.74 -32.53
N THR A 429 17.18 -6.09 -33.64
CA THR A 429 18.17 -5.00 -33.59
C THR A 429 17.55 -3.69 -34.05
N VAL A 430 17.99 -2.58 -33.46
CA VAL A 430 17.60 -1.22 -33.84
C VAL A 430 18.85 -0.42 -34.11
N GLY A 431 19.01 0.04 -35.37
CA GLY A 431 20.23 0.70 -35.78
C GLY A 431 21.50 -0.16 -35.57
N GLY A 432 21.40 -1.50 -35.69
CA GLY A 432 22.47 -2.44 -35.43
C GLY A 432 22.72 -2.81 -33.96
N HIS A 433 22.06 -2.14 -33.01
CA HIS A 433 22.14 -2.45 -31.58
C HIS A 433 21.13 -3.54 -31.19
N ASP A 434 21.62 -4.60 -30.54
CA ASP A 434 20.72 -5.64 -30.00
C ASP A 434 19.80 -5.08 -28.92
N LEU A 435 18.50 -5.16 -29.16
CA LEU A 435 17.49 -4.68 -28.26
C LEU A 435 17.53 -5.41 -26.91
N ALA A 436 17.88 -6.70 -26.89
CA ALA A 436 17.94 -7.50 -25.68
C ALA A 436 19.08 -7.05 -24.75
N ALA A 437 20.18 -6.55 -25.31
CA ALA A 437 21.35 -6.05 -24.58
C ALA A 437 21.28 -4.53 -24.26
N THR A 438 20.30 -3.81 -24.82
CA THR A 438 20.17 -2.35 -24.65
C THR A 438 19.57 -1.99 -23.29
N PRO A 439 20.15 -1.05 -22.50
CA PRO A 439 19.62 -0.62 -21.21
C PRO A 439 18.19 -0.06 -21.32
N GLU A 440 17.37 -0.28 -20.28
CA GLU A 440 15.99 0.26 -20.23
C GLU A 440 15.95 1.79 -20.27
N SER A 441 16.98 2.46 -19.75
CA SER A 441 17.12 3.91 -19.85
C SER A 441 17.19 4.43 -21.28
N VAL A 442 17.62 3.60 -22.26
CA VAL A 442 17.64 3.91 -23.68
C VAL A 442 16.34 3.48 -24.36
N THR A 443 15.95 2.20 -24.20
CA THR A 443 14.71 1.68 -24.82
C THR A 443 13.48 2.43 -24.32
N GLY A 444 13.37 2.69 -23.00
CA GLY A 444 12.27 3.40 -22.40
C GLY A 444 12.11 4.85 -22.86
N ARG A 445 13.19 5.52 -23.29
CA ARG A 445 13.12 6.87 -23.87
C ARG A 445 12.84 6.84 -25.37
N SER A 446 13.46 5.92 -26.08
CA SER A 446 13.40 5.87 -27.55
C SER A 446 12.13 5.24 -28.08
N ILE A 447 11.55 4.25 -27.34
CA ILE A 447 10.37 3.51 -27.78
C ILE A 447 9.15 3.86 -26.91
N GLY A 448 8.07 4.32 -27.57
CA GLY A 448 6.75 4.48 -26.96
C GLY A 448 5.90 3.23 -27.18
N TYR A 449 5.25 2.73 -26.14
CA TYR A 449 4.35 1.59 -26.25
C TYR A 449 2.98 1.92 -25.65
N ALA A 450 1.93 1.67 -26.41
CA ALA A 450 0.56 1.72 -25.94
C ALA A 450 -0.10 0.36 -26.22
N GLY A 451 -0.50 -0.33 -25.17
CA GLY A 451 -1.20 -1.62 -25.23
C GLY A 451 -2.71 -1.50 -25.12
N PRO A 452 -3.44 -2.62 -25.27
CA PRO A 452 -4.91 -2.66 -25.19
C PRO A 452 -5.43 -2.27 -23.81
N GLU A 453 -4.69 -2.57 -22.75
CA GLU A 453 -5.00 -2.22 -21.38
C GLU A 453 -3.85 -1.40 -20.76
N ALA A 454 -4.13 -0.15 -20.41
CA ALA A 454 -3.20 0.70 -19.71
C ALA A 454 -3.45 0.60 -18.20
N TYR A 455 -2.44 0.16 -17.44
CA TYR A 455 -2.50 0.27 -15.99
C TYR A 455 -2.31 1.73 -15.56
N LEU A 456 -3.24 2.24 -14.76
CA LEU A 456 -3.21 3.59 -14.21
C LEU A 456 -2.97 3.54 -12.71
N PHE A 457 -1.99 4.30 -12.26
CA PHE A 457 -1.71 4.45 -10.84
C PHE A 457 -2.78 5.31 -10.16
N PRO A 458 -3.03 5.15 -8.83
CA PRO A 458 -4.01 5.95 -8.09
C PRO A 458 -3.49 7.39 -7.85
N LEU A 459 -3.26 8.09 -8.92
CA LEU A 459 -2.71 9.42 -9.04
C LEU A 459 -3.65 10.29 -9.89
N SER A 460 -3.31 11.58 -10.09
CA SER A 460 -4.05 12.45 -11.01
C SER A 460 -3.85 12.06 -12.49
N VAL A 461 -4.67 12.62 -13.37
CA VAL A 461 -4.49 12.50 -14.83
C VAL A 461 -3.10 12.99 -15.23
N ARG A 462 -2.69 14.18 -14.72
CA ARG A 462 -1.34 14.75 -14.96
C ARG A 462 -0.26 13.76 -14.56
N GLU A 463 -0.28 13.30 -13.32
CA GLU A 463 0.73 12.41 -12.78
C GLU A 463 0.82 11.07 -13.56
N ASN A 464 -0.30 10.54 -14.03
CA ASN A 464 -0.33 9.35 -14.87
C ASN A 464 0.29 9.58 -16.25
N ILE A 465 0.13 10.77 -16.86
CA ILE A 465 0.71 11.10 -18.17
C ILE A 465 2.23 11.33 -18.03
N ILE A 466 2.65 12.15 -17.06
CA ILE A 466 4.07 12.47 -16.85
C ILE A 466 4.86 11.30 -16.28
N TYR A 467 4.21 10.21 -15.87
CA TYR A 467 4.89 9.01 -15.39
C TYR A 467 5.96 8.50 -16.37
N ALA A 468 5.67 8.61 -17.67
CA ALA A 468 6.62 8.20 -18.72
C ALA A 468 7.86 9.11 -18.85
N LEU A 469 7.91 10.22 -18.13
CA LEU A 469 9.06 11.16 -18.11
C LEU A 469 9.93 11.01 -16.86
N LYS A 470 9.55 10.16 -15.90
CA LYS A 470 10.23 10.01 -14.60
C LYS A 470 11.31 8.92 -14.66
N HIS A 471 12.40 9.18 -15.37
CA HIS A 471 13.46 8.18 -15.57
C HIS A 471 14.60 8.23 -14.55
N ALA A 472 14.96 9.42 -14.07
CA ALA A 472 16.04 9.66 -13.13
C ALA A 472 15.81 10.98 -12.37
N PRO A 473 16.41 11.17 -11.18
CA PRO A 473 16.36 12.47 -10.50
C PRO A 473 17.25 13.46 -11.27
N LEU A 474 16.63 14.39 -11.99
CA LEU A 474 17.34 15.35 -12.86
C LEU A 474 17.78 16.62 -12.12
N ARG A 475 16.99 17.07 -11.14
CA ARG A 475 17.28 18.25 -10.34
C ARG A 475 17.14 17.91 -8.85
N PRO A 476 18.12 18.28 -8.01
CA PRO A 476 18.06 18.00 -6.58
C PRO A 476 16.89 18.75 -5.92
N ALA A 477 16.32 18.14 -4.89
CA ALA A 477 15.31 18.79 -4.07
C ALA A 477 15.91 19.94 -3.26
N VAL A 478 15.12 20.99 -3.04
CA VAL A 478 15.49 22.12 -2.20
C VAL A 478 14.93 21.88 -0.79
N TYR A 479 15.81 21.84 0.20
CA TYR A 479 15.46 21.63 1.59
C TYR A 479 15.80 22.87 2.42
N ASP A 480 14.96 23.19 3.39
CA ASP A 480 15.31 24.09 4.48
C ASP A 480 16.37 23.43 5.41
N GLU A 481 16.87 24.14 6.42
CA GLU A 481 17.93 23.63 7.31
C GLU A 481 17.48 22.37 8.09
N ALA A 482 16.23 22.36 8.59
CA ALA A 482 15.66 21.21 9.32
C ALA A 482 15.48 20.00 8.41
N GLY A 483 14.93 20.21 7.22
CA GLY A 483 14.75 19.19 6.19
C GLY A 483 16.07 18.58 5.72
N ARG A 484 17.11 19.41 5.53
CA ARG A 484 18.45 18.95 5.16
C ARG A 484 19.06 18.05 6.23
N LYS A 485 18.97 18.43 7.50
CA LYS A 485 19.45 17.60 8.62
C LYS A 485 18.69 16.27 8.73
N ALA A 486 17.37 16.30 8.52
CA ALA A 486 16.54 15.10 8.48
C ALA A 486 16.95 14.18 7.31
N ARG A 487 17.17 14.77 6.13
CA ARG A 487 17.62 14.05 4.92
C ARG A 487 18.99 13.42 5.13
N ASP A 488 19.97 14.13 5.67
CA ASP A 488 21.32 13.60 5.94
C ASP A 488 21.29 12.41 6.90
N ASN A 489 20.42 12.45 7.91
CA ASN A 489 20.23 11.33 8.83
C ASN A 489 19.60 10.12 8.12
N PHE A 490 18.57 10.35 7.29
CA PHE A 490 17.92 9.32 6.50
C PHE A 490 18.90 8.65 5.52
N ASP A 491 19.70 9.44 4.82
CA ASP A 491 20.70 8.96 3.85
C ASP A 491 21.80 8.14 4.53
N ARG A 492 22.25 8.57 5.73
CA ARG A 492 23.21 7.82 6.54
C ARG A 492 22.70 6.44 6.92
N GLU A 493 21.48 6.35 7.40
CA GLU A 493 20.84 5.06 7.74
C GLU A 493 20.55 4.21 6.49
N THR A 494 20.21 4.83 5.36
CA THR A 494 20.01 4.16 4.08
C THR A 494 21.30 3.50 3.58
N ARG A 495 22.44 4.23 3.63
CA ARG A 495 23.77 3.67 3.30
C ARG A 495 24.17 2.54 4.25
N ARG A 496 23.90 2.67 5.55
CA ARG A 496 24.15 1.62 6.55
C ARG A 496 23.33 0.36 6.32
N ALA A 497 22.10 0.52 5.84
CA ALA A 497 21.28 -0.61 5.41
C ALA A 497 21.79 -1.23 4.09
N GLY A 498 22.66 -0.55 3.33
CA GLY A 498 23.16 -0.98 2.04
C GLY A 498 22.17 -0.75 0.90
N ASN A 499 21.19 0.13 1.08
CA ASN A 499 20.25 0.54 0.05
C ASN A 499 20.79 1.74 -0.74
N PRO A 500 20.39 1.93 -2.00
CA PRO A 500 20.77 3.11 -2.77
C PRO A 500 20.16 4.38 -2.17
N VAL A 501 20.91 5.45 -2.23
CA VAL A 501 20.47 6.77 -1.77
C VAL A 501 19.86 7.49 -2.96
N ILE A 502 18.56 7.37 -3.10
CA ILE A 502 17.78 8.00 -4.16
C ILE A 502 16.74 8.91 -3.50
N ASP A 503 16.63 10.16 -3.99
CA ASP A 503 15.71 11.14 -3.44
C ASP A 503 14.41 11.18 -4.23
N ILE A 504 13.31 10.76 -3.64
CA ILE A 504 11.98 10.79 -4.26
C ILE A 504 11.43 12.21 -4.41
N THR A 505 11.89 13.16 -3.59
CA THR A 505 11.45 14.56 -3.63
C THR A 505 12.23 15.41 -4.64
N ALA A 506 13.28 14.84 -5.26
CA ALA A 506 13.96 15.45 -6.38
C ALA A 506 13.01 15.63 -7.58
N ASP A 507 13.34 16.51 -8.49
CA ASP A 507 12.59 16.63 -9.74
C ASP A 507 13.02 15.51 -10.70
N TRP A 508 12.06 14.62 -10.98
CA TRP A 508 12.24 13.44 -11.83
C TRP A 508 11.76 13.64 -13.27
N VAL A 509 11.13 14.79 -13.55
CA VAL A 509 10.46 15.02 -14.84
C VAL A 509 11.47 15.46 -15.90
N ASP A 510 11.55 14.68 -16.99
CA ASP A 510 12.31 15.02 -18.18
C ASP A 510 11.51 15.94 -19.09
N TYR A 511 11.57 17.24 -18.81
CA TYR A 511 10.86 18.28 -19.57
C TYR A 511 11.33 18.34 -21.03
N GLU A 512 12.63 18.15 -21.27
CA GLU A 512 13.23 18.26 -22.60
C GLU A 512 12.68 17.19 -23.53
N SER A 513 12.54 15.94 -23.08
CA SER A 513 11.95 14.86 -23.86
C SER A 513 10.52 15.16 -24.29
N ALA A 514 9.76 15.89 -23.46
CA ALA A 514 8.41 16.34 -23.80
C ALA A 514 8.42 17.59 -24.69
N GLY A 515 9.55 18.26 -24.87
CA GLY A 515 9.66 19.56 -25.55
C GLY A 515 9.16 20.72 -24.70
N ALA A 516 9.35 20.64 -23.38
CA ALA A 516 8.98 21.63 -22.37
C ALA A 516 10.23 22.11 -21.61
N THR A 517 10.13 23.21 -20.87
CA THR A 517 11.20 23.76 -20.03
C THR A 517 10.87 23.72 -18.54
N ASP A 518 9.59 23.75 -18.23
CA ASP A 518 9.04 23.81 -16.88
C ASP A 518 7.64 23.15 -16.83
N MET A 519 7.04 23.13 -15.66
CA MET A 519 5.72 22.48 -15.45
C MET A 519 4.60 23.21 -16.23
N SER A 520 4.67 24.51 -16.39
CA SER A 520 3.62 25.25 -17.10
C SER A 520 3.61 24.94 -18.60
N SER A 521 4.80 24.97 -19.23
CA SER A 521 4.95 24.58 -20.63
C SER A 521 4.69 23.08 -20.86
N LEU A 522 4.96 22.25 -19.86
CA LEU A 522 4.63 20.82 -19.89
C LEU A 522 3.11 20.61 -19.86
N ASP A 523 2.36 21.37 -19.05
CA ASP A 523 0.89 21.31 -19.05
C ASP A 523 0.31 21.65 -20.43
N ASP A 524 0.88 22.63 -21.13
CA ASP A 524 0.46 22.96 -22.50
C ASP A 524 0.73 21.79 -23.46
N ARG A 525 1.88 21.13 -23.33
CA ARG A 525 2.20 19.93 -24.10
C ARG A 525 1.29 18.73 -23.76
N ILE A 526 0.90 18.59 -22.49
CA ILE A 526 -0.07 17.58 -22.09
C ILE A 526 -1.41 17.85 -22.77
N ILE A 527 -1.90 19.10 -22.75
CA ILE A 527 -3.16 19.49 -23.38
C ILE A 527 -3.12 19.21 -24.90
N GLU A 528 -2.05 19.59 -25.59
CA GLU A 528 -1.85 19.26 -27.01
C GLU A 528 -1.92 17.75 -27.25
N THR A 529 -1.27 16.95 -26.38
CA THR A 529 -1.26 15.48 -26.50
C THR A 529 -2.66 14.90 -26.25
N LEU A 530 -3.42 15.47 -25.31
CA LEU A 530 -4.80 15.06 -25.04
C LEU A 530 -5.71 15.32 -26.24
N ALA A 531 -5.52 16.44 -26.95
CA ALA A 531 -6.26 16.74 -28.18
C ALA A 531 -5.98 15.72 -29.30
N LEU A 532 -4.72 15.25 -29.45
CA LEU A 532 -4.36 14.23 -30.43
C LEU A 532 -5.10 12.91 -30.22
N VAL A 533 -5.36 12.52 -28.98
CA VAL A 533 -6.04 11.27 -28.59
C VAL A 533 -7.53 11.47 -28.28
N GLU A 534 -8.08 12.63 -28.58
CA GLU A 534 -9.49 13.01 -28.32
C GLU A 534 -9.91 12.85 -26.84
N PHE A 535 -9.02 13.17 -25.90
CA PHE A 535 -9.29 13.10 -24.46
C PHE A 535 -9.42 14.49 -23.82
N GLU A 536 -9.21 15.55 -24.57
CA GLU A 536 -9.29 16.94 -24.07
C GLU A 536 -10.67 17.27 -23.50
N ASP A 537 -11.75 16.88 -24.20
CA ASP A 537 -13.11 17.16 -23.76
C ASP A 537 -13.47 16.44 -22.45
N ASP A 538 -12.99 15.21 -22.28
CA ASP A 538 -13.15 14.49 -21.01
C ASP A 538 -12.47 15.23 -19.86
N VAL A 539 -11.22 15.67 -20.07
CA VAL A 539 -10.44 16.42 -19.08
C VAL A 539 -11.05 17.79 -18.80
N TYR A 540 -11.59 18.45 -19.81
CA TYR A 540 -12.35 19.68 -19.65
C TYR A 540 -13.57 19.48 -18.74
N GLN A 541 -14.33 18.39 -18.93
CA GLN A 541 -15.44 18.03 -18.04
C GLN A 541 -14.99 17.72 -16.62
N PHE A 542 -13.82 17.10 -16.44
CA PHE A 542 -13.23 16.90 -15.11
C PHE A 542 -12.89 18.25 -14.47
N GLY A 543 -12.36 19.19 -15.25
CA GLY A 543 -12.03 20.54 -14.79
C GLY A 543 -13.23 21.34 -14.34
N LEU A 544 -14.33 21.29 -15.10
CA LEU A 544 -15.59 21.93 -14.71
C LEU A 544 -16.14 21.40 -13.38
N ARG A 545 -15.92 20.10 -13.09
CA ARG A 545 -16.31 19.45 -11.83
C ARG A 545 -15.25 19.57 -10.73
N GLY A 546 -14.07 20.07 -11.07
CA GLY A 546 -12.97 20.28 -10.13
C GLY A 546 -13.22 21.51 -9.25
N THR A 547 -12.42 21.63 -8.20
CA THR A 547 -12.41 22.74 -7.25
C THR A 547 -11.06 23.43 -7.27
N ILE A 548 -11.00 24.71 -6.90
CA ILE A 548 -9.76 25.44 -6.67
C ILE A 548 -9.73 26.03 -5.27
N ASP A 549 -8.55 26.19 -4.71
CA ASP A 549 -8.36 26.93 -3.46
C ASP A 549 -8.26 28.44 -3.78
N PRO A 550 -9.29 29.25 -3.42
CA PRO A 550 -9.28 30.69 -3.73
C PRO A 550 -8.18 31.45 -2.97
N SER A 551 -7.64 30.89 -1.88
CA SER A 551 -6.54 31.52 -1.13
C SER A 551 -5.20 31.37 -1.86
N ALA A 552 -4.98 30.21 -2.48
CA ALA A 552 -3.76 29.92 -3.25
C ALA A 552 -3.84 30.45 -4.69
N GLN A 553 -5.05 30.55 -5.29
CA GLN A 553 -5.30 30.91 -6.69
C GLN A 553 -6.29 32.08 -6.79
N SER A 554 -6.04 33.15 -6.03
CA SER A 554 -6.96 34.29 -5.91
C SER A 554 -7.26 34.98 -7.24
N GLU A 555 -6.28 35.14 -8.12
CA GLU A 555 -6.45 35.74 -9.45
C GLU A 555 -7.35 34.91 -10.36
N LEU A 556 -7.18 33.58 -10.32
CA LEU A 556 -8.02 32.64 -11.07
C LEU A 556 -9.46 32.62 -10.53
N ALA A 557 -9.62 32.64 -9.21
CA ALA A 557 -10.92 32.74 -8.56
C ALA A 557 -11.67 34.00 -8.98
N ALA A 558 -10.99 35.15 -9.02
CA ALA A 558 -11.57 36.40 -9.49
C ALA A 558 -12.03 36.31 -10.95
N LYS A 559 -11.26 35.69 -11.84
CA LYS A 559 -11.65 35.47 -13.24
C LYS A 559 -12.90 34.57 -13.39
N PHE A 560 -13.05 33.57 -12.54
CA PHE A 560 -14.27 32.74 -12.53
C PHE A 560 -15.48 33.50 -11.98
N ILE A 561 -15.29 34.47 -11.07
CA ILE A 561 -16.37 35.38 -10.66
C ILE A 561 -16.77 36.28 -11.83
N GLU A 562 -15.81 36.80 -12.61
CA GLU A 562 -16.10 37.54 -13.86
C GLU A 562 -16.90 36.71 -14.86
N ALA A 563 -16.48 35.44 -15.06
CA ALA A 563 -17.20 34.47 -15.87
C ALA A 563 -18.64 34.22 -15.38
N ARG A 564 -18.85 34.17 -14.03
CA ARG A 564 -20.18 34.11 -13.42
C ARG A 564 -21.08 35.27 -13.84
N VAL A 565 -20.55 36.48 -13.79
CA VAL A 565 -21.29 37.69 -14.15
C VAL A 565 -21.69 37.68 -15.63
N ASP A 566 -20.76 37.37 -16.53
CA ASP A 566 -21.02 37.27 -17.97
C ASP A 566 -22.05 36.16 -18.29
N LEU A 567 -21.88 34.97 -17.69
CA LEU A 567 -22.81 33.86 -17.84
C LEU A 567 -24.22 34.25 -17.38
N ARG A 568 -24.35 34.97 -16.26
CA ARG A 568 -25.64 35.42 -15.72
C ARG A 568 -26.34 36.38 -16.69
N HIS A 569 -25.61 37.34 -17.28
CA HIS A 569 -26.17 38.24 -18.28
C HIS A 569 -26.70 37.49 -19.51
N ARG A 570 -26.04 36.44 -19.95
CA ARG A 570 -26.51 35.60 -21.06
C ARG A 570 -27.71 34.75 -20.70
N LEU A 571 -27.81 34.30 -19.44
CA LEU A 571 -28.95 33.56 -18.91
C LEU A 571 -30.21 34.44 -18.71
N ASP A 572 -30.12 35.77 -18.76
CA ASP A 572 -31.27 36.67 -18.75
C ASP A 572 -32.09 36.61 -20.04
N ASP A 573 -31.58 35.96 -21.11
CA ASP A 573 -32.36 35.68 -22.31
C ASP A 573 -33.58 34.81 -21.98
N PRO A 574 -34.80 35.20 -22.34
CA PRO A 574 -36.03 34.44 -22.06
C PRO A 574 -35.98 32.96 -22.52
N ALA A 575 -35.21 32.65 -23.58
CA ALA A 575 -35.04 31.27 -24.06
C ALA A 575 -34.11 30.42 -23.18
N LEU A 576 -33.32 31.03 -22.31
CA LEU A 576 -32.32 30.39 -21.46
C LEU A 576 -32.65 30.50 -19.97
N SER A 577 -33.35 31.57 -19.55
CA SER A 577 -33.68 31.86 -18.13
C SER A 577 -34.47 30.75 -17.45
N THR A 578 -35.22 29.95 -18.21
CA THR A 578 -35.98 28.81 -17.70
C THR A 578 -35.12 27.54 -17.47
N LEU A 579 -33.87 27.56 -17.90
CA LEU A 579 -32.97 26.39 -17.81
C LEU A 579 -32.22 26.32 -16.47
N VAL A 580 -32.07 27.47 -15.78
CA VAL A 580 -31.31 27.57 -14.53
C VAL A 580 -32.12 28.32 -13.48
N GLU A 581 -32.24 27.79 -12.29
CA GLU A 581 -32.76 28.48 -11.12
C GLU A 581 -31.60 29.06 -10.33
N PRO A 582 -31.45 30.43 -10.26
CA PRO A 582 -30.31 31.04 -9.57
C PRO A 582 -30.38 30.84 -8.05
N PHE A 583 -29.21 30.92 -7.41
CA PHE A 583 -29.14 30.95 -5.95
C PHE A 583 -29.59 32.33 -5.43
N ASP A 584 -30.63 32.34 -4.61
CA ASP A 584 -31.18 33.50 -3.92
C ASP A 584 -31.37 33.12 -2.44
N VAL A 585 -30.79 33.93 -1.56
CA VAL A 585 -30.82 33.64 -0.12
C VAL A 585 -32.22 33.74 0.46
N ASP A 586 -33.06 34.53 -0.14
CA ASP A 586 -34.45 34.81 0.32
C ASP A 586 -35.51 33.99 -0.46
N ARG A 587 -35.05 33.07 -1.33
CA ARG A 587 -35.97 32.26 -2.13
C ARG A 587 -35.64 30.77 -1.96
N TYR A 588 -36.68 29.93 -1.85
CA TYR A 588 -36.54 28.49 -1.89
C TYR A 588 -36.26 28.02 -3.32
N ASN A 589 -35.18 27.24 -3.52
CA ASN A 589 -34.82 26.72 -4.83
C ASN A 589 -35.35 25.28 -4.96
N LYS A 590 -36.32 25.08 -5.88
CA LYS A 590 -36.98 23.78 -6.10
C LYS A 590 -36.08 22.72 -6.76
N ASN A 591 -34.96 23.15 -7.31
CA ASN A 591 -33.96 22.28 -7.93
C ASN A 591 -32.77 21.93 -7.03
N MET A 592 -32.77 22.43 -5.77
CA MET A 592 -31.87 22.05 -4.71
C MET A 592 -32.52 21.01 -3.78
N SER A 593 -31.71 20.15 -3.19
CA SER A 593 -32.19 19.29 -2.11
C SER A 593 -32.63 20.12 -0.88
N LEU A 594 -33.43 19.52 -0.04
CA LEU A 594 -33.92 20.19 1.16
C LEU A 594 -32.76 20.62 2.08
N VAL A 595 -31.74 19.75 2.23
CA VAL A 595 -30.57 20.12 3.04
C VAL A 595 -29.72 21.22 2.39
N GLU A 596 -29.57 21.22 1.09
CA GLU A 596 -28.88 22.34 0.39
C GLU A 596 -29.63 23.65 0.57
N ASN A 597 -30.97 23.62 0.54
CA ASN A 597 -31.80 24.79 0.84
C ASN A 597 -31.63 25.27 2.29
N LEU A 598 -31.50 24.37 3.26
CA LEU A 598 -31.27 24.73 4.67
C LEU A 598 -29.88 25.32 4.91
N LEU A 599 -28.84 24.67 4.38
CA LEU A 599 -27.48 25.14 4.56
C LEU A 599 -27.17 26.38 3.74
N PHE A 600 -27.73 26.50 2.56
CA PHE A 600 -27.45 27.49 1.53
C PHE A 600 -25.95 27.71 1.35
N GLY A 601 -25.22 26.61 1.20
CA GLY A 601 -23.79 26.56 1.09
C GLY A 601 -23.26 25.12 0.82
N THR A 602 -21.98 25.00 0.56
CA THR A 602 -21.32 23.74 0.30
C THR A 602 -20.66 23.22 1.59
N PRO A 603 -20.97 21.98 2.05
CA PRO A 603 -20.33 21.38 3.20
C PRO A 603 -18.81 21.18 2.99
N VAL A 604 -18.03 21.52 4.02
CA VAL A 604 -16.58 21.33 4.10
C VAL A 604 -16.28 20.40 5.26
N GLY A 605 -15.48 19.36 5.01
CA GLY A 605 -15.16 18.39 6.06
C GLY A 605 -16.31 17.43 6.40
N PRO A 606 -16.15 16.59 7.45
CA PRO A 606 -17.07 15.49 7.74
C PRO A 606 -18.32 15.86 8.54
N GLU A 607 -18.37 17.05 9.18
CA GLU A 607 -19.39 17.39 10.19
C GLU A 607 -20.79 17.60 9.58
N LEU A 608 -20.85 18.15 8.37
CA LEU A 608 -22.08 18.47 7.65
C LEU A 608 -22.28 17.64 6.37
N GLN A 609 -21.57 16.51 6.25
CA GLN A 609 -21.77 15.57 5.15
C GLN A 609 -23.15 14.88 5.24
N PRO A 610 -23.74 14.45 4.12
CA PRO A 610 -25.07 13.87 4.06
C PRO A 610 -25.33 12.71 5.03
N ASP A 611 -24.32 11.89 5.31
CA ASP A 611 -24.40 10.74 6.22
C ASP A 611 -24.40 11.14 7.71
N ARG A 612 -23.93 12.33 8.07
CA ARG A 612 -23.77 12.82 9.44
C ARG A 612 -24.67 13.98 9.79
N ILE A 613 -25.09 14.74 8.78
CA ILE A 613 -25.83 15.99 8.98
C ILE A 613 -27.12 15.79 9.77
N ALA A 614 -27.81 14.68 9.57
CA ALA A 614 -29.04 14.33 10.29
C ALA A 614 -28.82 14.07 11.80
N ARG A 615 -27.56 13.92 12.23
CA ARG A 615 -27.17 13.71 13.64
C ARG A 615 -26.44 14.92 14.20
N ASN A 616 -26.27 15.99 13.41
CA ASN A 616 -25.55 17.19 13.87
C ASN A 616 -26.39 17.93 14.94
N PRO A 617 -25.86 18.09 16.17
CA PRO A 617 -26.65 18.66 17.28
C PRO A 617 -27.10 20.10 17.04
N TYR A 618 -26.28 20.89 16.35
CA TYR A 618 -26.62 22.27 16.01
C TYR A 618 -27.75 22.34 14.99
N LEU A 619 -27.70 21.56 13.91
CA LEU A 619 -28.78 21.54 12.93
C LEU A 619 -30.06 21.02 13.54
N LEU A 620 -30.01 19.93 14.35
CA LEU A 620 -31.21 19.43 15.06
C LEU A 620 -31.82 20.48 15.95
N LYS A 621 -31.01 21.31 16.64
CA LYS A 621 -31.49 22.43 17.43
C LYS A 621 -32.18 23.49 16.57
N VAL A 622 -31.59 23.89 15.46
CA VAL A 622 -32.18 24.87 14.53
C VAL A 622 -33.53 24.36 14.00
N LEU A 623 -33.61 23.07 13.65
CA LEU A 623 -34.84 22.45 13.18
C LEU A 623 -35.93 22.39 14.31
N ALA A 624 -35.52 22.14 15.55
CA ALA A 624 -36.41 22.15 16.68
C ALA A 624 -36.96 23.57 16.99
N ASP A 625 -36.06 24.57 17.01
CA ASP A 625 -36.41 25.97 17.24
C ASP A 625 -37.34 26.53 16.14
N ALA A 626 -37.18 26.06 14.87
CA ALA A 626 -38.07 26.39 13.75
C ALA A 626 -39.35 25.50 13.69
N GLY A 627 -39.54 24.58 14.62
CA GLY A 627 -40.70 23.65 14.65
C GLY A 627 -40.69 22.64 13.47
N LEU A 628 -39.55 22.40 12.82
CA LEU A 628 -39.43 21.57 11.61
C LEU A 628 -39.16 20.10 11.92
N THR A 629 -38.82 19.73 13.16
CA THR A 629 -38.41 18.36 13.51
C THR A 629 -39.46 17.31 13.16
N GLU A 630 -40.71 17.52 13.51
CA GLU A 630 -41.78 16.58 13.22
C GLU A 630 -42.21 16.66 11.74
N THR A 631 -42.27 17.86 11.18
CA THR A 631 -42.63 18.06 9.77
C THR A 631 -41.67 17.37 8.83
N LEU A 632 -40.36 17.48 9.04
CA LEU A 632 -39.37 16.80 8.20
C LEU A 632 -39.33 15.28 8.43
N ALA A 633 -39.59 14.81 9.64
CA ALA A 633 -39.75 13.39 9.90
C ALA A 633 -41.03 12.83 9.21
N ASP A 634 -42.12 13.61 9.09
CA ASP A 634 -43.29 13.21 8.31
C ASP A 634 -43.05 13.19 6.81
N VAL A 635 -42.31 14.18 6.29
CA VAL A 635 -41.83 14.15 4.90
C VAL A 635 -41.01 12.88 4.65
N GLY A 636 -40.06 12.54 5.53
CA GLY A 636 -39.27 11.32 5.44
C GLY A 636 -40.11 10.03 5.55
N ARG A 637 -41.16 10.04 6.40
CA ARG A 637 -42.11 8.93 6.48
C ARG A 637 -42.82 8.70 5.14
N ARG A 638 -43.33 9.76 4.51
CA ARG A 638 -44.01 9.66 3.20
C ARG A 638 -43.06 9.20 2.11
N ILE A 639 -41.81 9.67 2.13
CA ILE A 639 -40.78 9.15 1.24
C ILE A 639 -40.54 7.65 1.49
N ALA A 640 -40.39 7.23 2.75
CA ALA A 640 -40.20 5.81 3.09
C ALA A 640 -41.37 4.94 2.66
N GLU A 641 -42.62 5.40 2.87
CA GLU A 641 -43.84 4.72 2.41
C GLU A 641 -43.81 4.52 0.89
N THR A 642 -43.54 5.59 0.14
CA THR A 642 -43.44 5.53 -1.32
C THR A 642 -42.32 4.59 -1.76
N MET A 643 -41.14 4.63 -1.13
CA MET A 643 -40.02 3.75 -1.48
C MET A 643 -40.33 2.28 -1.18
N VAL A 644 -40.90 2.00 0.01
CA VAL A 644 -41.29 0.64 0.40
C VAL A 644 -42.34 0.08 -0.56
N GLU A 645 -43.31 0.91 -1.02
CA GLU A 645 -44.33 0.49 -1.97
C GLU A 645 -43.76 0.22 -3.37
N LEU A 646 -42.96 1.17 -3.90
CA LEU A 646 -42.41 1.08 -5.27
C LEU A 646 -41.34 -0.01 -5.44
N PHE A 647 -40.57 -0.27 -4.39
CA PHE A 647 -39.40 -1.17 -4.46
C PHE A 647 -39.64 -2.51 -3.72
N ALA A 648 -40.85 -2.76 -3.22
CA ALA A 648 -41.17 -3.96 -2.44
C ALA A 648 -40.84 -5.26 -3.18
N ASP A 649 -41.10 -5.31 -4.48
CA ASP A 649 -41.04 -6.51 -5.32
C ASP A 649 -39.75 -6.55 -6.18
N LEU A 650 -38.88 -5.59 -6.06
CA LEU A 650 -37.63 -5.53 -6.83
C LEU A 650 -36.51 -6.29 -6.12
N PRO A 651 -35.73 -7.11 -6.84
CA PRO A 651 -34.61 -7.82 -6.24
C PRO A 651 -33.48 -6.83 -5.83
N PRO A 652 -32.70 -7.16 -4.77
CA PRO A 652 -31.52 -6.38 -4.41
C PRO A 652 -30.54 -6.31 -5.59
N GLY A 653 -29.99 -5.09 -5.83
CA GLY A 653 -29.08 -4.85 -6.97
C GLY A 653 -29.77 -4.47 -8.27
N HIS A 654 -31.11 -4.31 -8.29
CA HIS A 654 -31.80 -3.79 -9.47
C HIS A 654 -31.38 -2.32 -9.72
N PRO A 655 -31.08 -1.92 -10.98
CA PRO A 655 -30.58 -0.58 -11.31
C PRO A 655 -31.48 0.58 -10.84
N PHE A 656 -32.78 0.34 -10.67
CA PHE A 656 -33.72 1.33 -10.17
C PHE A 656 -33.47 1.74 -8.71
N PHE A 657 -32.89 0.86 -7.88
CA PHE A 657 -32.48 1.24 -6.54
C PHE A 657 -31.41 2.36 -6.57
N GLU A 658 -30.41 2.22 -7.45
CA GLU A 658 -29.34 3.20 -7.58
C GLU A 658 -29.82 4.53 -8.19
N GLN A 659 -30.79 4.47 -9.11
CA GLN A 659 -31.23 5.65 -9.84
C GLN A 659 -32.34 6.45 -9.14
N PHE A 660 -33.24 5.79 -8.40
CA PHE A 660 -34.50 6.40 -7.98
C PHE A 660 -34.78 6.21 -6.48
N SER A 661 -34.08 5.33 -5.77
CA SER A 661 -34.38 5.07 -4.37
C SER A 661 -33.59 6.00 -3.43
N PHE A 662 -34.27 6.48 -2.38
CA PHE A 662 -33.64 7.14 -1.24
C PHE A 662 -33.12 6.15 -0.20
N ILE A 663 -33.49 4.89 -0.33
CA ILE A 663 -33.20 3.82 0.63
C ILE A 663 -32.44 2.73 -0.13
N SER A 664 -31.34 2.23 0.46
CA SER A 664 -30.64 1.09 -0.11
C SER A 664 -31.51 -0.17 -0.05
N ALA A 665 -31.27 -1.15 -0.95
CA ALA A 665 -31.98 -2.42 -0.91
C ALA A 665 -31.79 -3.16 0.42
N GLU A 666 -30.63 -2.98 1.07
CA GLU A 666 -30.28 -3.58 2.35
C GLU A 666 -31.08 -2.95 3.51
N ASP A 667 -31.32 -1.62 3.47
CA ASP A 667 -32.04 -0.89 4.51
C ASP A 667 -33.57 -0.96 4.36
N LEU A 668 -34.09 -1.32 3.20
CA LEU A 668 -35.51 -1.35 2.90
C LEU A 668 -36.34 -2.17 3.93
N PRO A 669 -35.89 -3.39 4.37
CA PRO A 669 -36.58 -4.16 5.39
C PRO A 669 -36.70 -3.43 6.74
N GLU A 670 -35.67 -2.66 7.12
CA GLU A 670 -35.68 -1.90 8.37
C GLU A 670 -36.68 -0.75 8.33
N TYR A 671 -36.76 -0.03 7.21
CA TYR A 671 -37.78 1.01 7.03
C TYR A 671 -39.18 0.45 6.98
N ARG A 672 -39.38 -0.73 6.36
CA ARG A 672 -40.67 -1.44 6.40
C ARG A 672 -41.08 -1.79 7.83
N ALA A 673 -40.15 -2.28 8.65
CA ALA A 673 -40.39 -2.58 10.06
C ALA A 673 -40.70 -1.31 10.88
N LEU A 674 -39.97 -0.22 10.62
CA LEU A 674 -40.20 1.10 11.25
C LEU A 674 -41.62 1.61 10.94
N LEU A 675 -42.01 1.61 9.68
CA LEU A 675 -43.33 2.03 9.23
C LEU A 675 -44.44 1.12 9.82
N GLY A 676 -44.20 -0.20 9.90
CA GLY A 676 -45.11 -1.15 10.53
C GLY A 676 -45.33 -0.89 12.02
N ARG A 677 -44.29 -0.51 12.75
CA ARG A 677 -44.41 -0.10 14.17
C ARG A 677 -45.13 1.22 14.34
N LEU A 678 -44.88 2.18 13.44
CA LEU A 678 -45.54 3.49 13.50
C LEU A 678 -47.06 3.39 13.19
N GLY A 679 -47.44 2.58 12.19
CA GLY A 679 -48.82 2.44 11.76
C GLY A 679 -49.49 3.78 11.43
N LYS A 680 -50.59 4.10 12.12
CA LYS A 680 -51.32 5.39 12.00
C LYS A 680 -50.92 6.43 13.07
N ALA A 681 -49.96 6.14 13.92
CA ALA A 681 -49.52 7.06 14.95
C ALA A 681 -48.73 8.24 14.38
N SER A 682 -48.63 9.33 15.11
CA SER A 682 -47.80 10.48 14.73
C SER A 682 -46.31 10.16 14.86
N VAL A 683 -45.48 10.71 13.98
CA VAL A 683 -44.01 10.63 14.03
C VAL A 683 -43.45 11.18 15.35
N ALA A 684 -44.19 12.04 16.04
CA ALA A 684 -43.85 12.57 17.35
C ALA A 684 -43.73 11.47 18.44
N THR A 685 -44.40 10.34 18.28
CA THR A 685 -44.37 9.21 19.23
C THR A 685 -43.13 8.32 19.08
N LEU A 686 -42.38 8.49 18.01
CA LEU A 686 -41.18 7.73 17.76
C LEU A 686 -40.01 8.14 18.66
N PRO A 687 -39.10 7.21 19.00
CA PRO A 687 -37.83 7.53 19.60
C PRO A 687 -37.04 8.55 18.75
N ALA A 688 -36.20 9.36 19.40
CA ALA A 688 -35.42 10.38 18.71
C ALA A 688 -34.54 9.81 17.55
N GLU A 689 -34.03 8.60 17.73
CA GLU A 689 -33.21 7.92 16.70
C GLU A 689 -34.02 7.58 15.45
N ASP A 690 -35.21 7.00 15.62
CA ASP A 690 -36.12 6.66 14.51
C ASP A 690 -36.62 7.93 13.79
N ARG A 691 -36.91 9.01 14.54
CA ARG A 691 -37.26 10.32 13.96
C ARG A 691 -36.12 10.89 13.12
N ASN A 692 -34.89 10.90 13.67
CA ASN A 692 -33.71 11.38 12.94
C ASN A 692 -33.44 10.56 11.68
N ARG A 693 -33.72 9.25 11.74
CA ARG A 693 -33.60 8.36 10.59
C ARG A 693 -34.61 8.72 9.47
N LEU A 694 -35.84 9.01 9.82
CA LEU A 694 -36.84 9.52 8.87
C LEU A 694 -36.45 10.90 8.33
N THR A 695 -36.01 11.81 9.19
CA THR A 695 -35.56 13.14 8.79
C THR A 695 -34.38 13.06 7.81
N SER A 696 -33.48 12.07 7.96
CA SER A 696 -32.38 11.86 7.04
C SER A 696 -32.81 11.54 5.61
N LEU A 697 -33.98 10.91 5.42
CA LEU A 697 -34.55 10.66 4.09
C LEU A 697 -35.14 11.91 3.45
N ALA A 698 -35.58 12.88 4.26
CA ALA A 698 -36.10 14.13 3.73
C ALA A 698 -34.97 15.03 3.16
N PHE A 699 -33.74 14.96 3.69
CA PHE A 699 -32.65 15.84 3.31
C PHE A 699 -32.23 15.80 1.83
N PRO A 700 -32.08 14.62 1.18
CA PRO A 700 -31.76 14.54 -0.24
C PRO A 700 -32.95 14.79 -1.18
N TYR A 701 -34.15 15.05 -0.64
CA TYR A 701 -35.34 15.29 -1.44
C TYR A 701 -35.23 16.60 -2.25
N VAL A 702 -35.46 16.50 -3.58
CA VAL A 702 -35.52 17.62 -4.52
C VAL A 702 -36.89 17.65 -5.15
N GLU A 703 -37.67 18.73 -4.92
CA GLU A 703 -39.07 18.82 -5.36
C GLU A 703 -39.22 18.69 -6.89
N ALA A 704 -38.43 19.40 -7.65
CA ALA A 704 -38.49 19.40 -9.14
C ALA A 704 -38.12 18.04 -9.75
N ARG A 705 -37.24 17.28 -9.09
CA ARG A 705 -36.77 15.97 -9.54
C ARG A 705 -37.74 14.84 -9.18
N HIS A 706 -38.13 14.77 -7.91
CA HIS A 706 -38.86 13.62 -7.36
C HIS A 706 -40.37 13.77 -7.47
N ARG A 707 -40.87 15.00 -7.54
CA ARG A 707 -42.29 15.37 -7.82
C ARG A 707 -43.32 14.68 -6.93
N LEU A 708 -43.01 14.49 -5.64
CA LEU A 708 -43.90 13.86 -4.68
C LEU A 708 -44.87 14.86 -4.03
N GLY A 709 -44.73 16.18 -4.29
CA GLY A 709 -45.61 17.22 -3.74
C GLY A 709 -45.56 17.31 -2.22
N LEU A 710 -44.38 17.10 -1.60
CA LEU A 710 -44.23 17.04 -0.15
C LEU A 710 -43.87 18.39 0.46
N ILE A 711 -43.51 19.39 -0.34
CA ILE A 711 -43.13 20.74 0.10
C ILE A 711 -44.18 21.71 -0.43
N ASP A 712 -44.95 22.31 0.47
CA ASP A 712 -45.90 23.38 0.15
C ASP A 712 -45.33 24.77 0.49
N ALA A 713 -46.05 25.84 0.15
CA ALA A 713 -45.57 27.21 0.33
C ALA A 713 -45.34 27.57 1.82
N GLU A 714 -46.08 26.96 2.76
CA GLU A 714 -45.89 27.19 4.19
C GLU A 714 -44.57 26.54 4.65
N LEU A 715 -44.30 25.31 4.23
CA LEU A 715 -43.06 24.63 4.56
C LEU A 715 -41.85 25.33 3.88
N GLU A 716 -41.98 25.81 2.63
CA GLU A 716 -40.94 26.64 1.97
C GLU A 716 -40.57 27.85 2.84
N ALA A 717 -41.55 28.61 3.33
CA ALA A 717 -41.30 29.77 4.17
C ALA A 717 -40.60 29.42 5.49
N ARG A 718 -41.02 28.34 6.15
CA ARG A 718 -40.38 27.85 7.41
C ARG A 718 -38.96 27.35 7.18
N LEU A 719 -38.67 26.72 6.02
CA LEU A 719 -37.32 26.30 5.64
C LEU A 719 -36.40 27.49 5.40
N LEU A 720 -36.93 28.59 4.82
CA LEU A 720 -36.18 29.84 4.65
C LEU A 720 -35.85 30.48 6.01
N GLU A 721 -36.78 30.51 6.95
CA GLU A 721 -36.53 30.98 8.31
C GLU A 721 -35.45 30.16 9.01
N ALA A 722 -35.50 28.82 8.85
CA ALA A 722 -34.50 27.91 9.39
C ALA A 722 -33.13 28.15 8.74
N ARG A 723 -33.03 28.39 7.40
CA ARG A 723 -31.83 28.81 6.69
C ARG A 723 -31.17 30.02 7.33
N HIS A 724 -31.95 31.10 7.53
CA HIS A 724 -31.44 32.31 8.15
C HIS A 724 -31.04 32.10 9.63
N ALA A 725 -31.78 31.29 10.38
CA ALA A 725 -31.43 30.92 11.75
C ALA A 725 -30.14 30.12 11.79
N PHE A 726 -29.96 29.15 10.89
CA PHE A 726 -28.73 28.35 10.76
C PHE A 726 -27.53 29.25 10.52
N ALA A 727 -27.59 30.14 9.52
CA ALA A 727 -26.48 31.02 9.16
C ALA A 727 -26.12 32.00 10.30
N ARG A 728 -27.12 32.62 10.95
CA ARG A 728 -26.91 33.60 12.02
C ARG A 728 -26.36 33.00 13.30
N GLY A 729 -26.79 31.78 13.66
CA GLY A 729 -26.46 31.13 14.91
C GLY A 729 -25.27 30.16 14.83
N LEU A 730 -24.58 30.05 13.68
CA LEU A 730 -23.56 29.05 13.44
C LEU A 730 -22.39 29.16 14.45
N PRO A 731 -22.13 28.12 15.26
CA PRO A 731 -21.03 28.11 16.22
C PRO A 731 -19.67 28.30 15.59
N ALA A 732 -18.75 28.96 16.29
CA ALA A 732 -17.39 29.20 15.79
C ALA A 732 -16.68 27.92 15.34
N ALA A 733 -16.93 26.80 16.04
CA ALA A 733 -16.37 25.49 15.70
C ALA A 733 -16.87 24.90 14.35
N LEU A 734 -18.05 25.34 13.88
CA LEU A 734 -18.64 24.87 12.61
C LEU A 734 -18.52 25.90 11.48
N LYS A 735 -17.92 27.08 11.71
CA LYS A 735 -17.75 28.09 10.66
C LYS A 735 -16.91 27.62 9.48
N SER A 736 -15.95 26.74 9.72
CA SER A 736 -15.12 26.12 8.67
C SER A 736 -15.76 24.87 8.05
N ALA A 737 -16.92 24.42 8.56
CA ALA A 737 -17.60 23.22 8.07
C ALA A 737 -18.58 23.49 6.92
N VAL A 738 -18.83 24.75 6.57
CA VAL A 738 -19.67 25.15 5.46
C VAL A 738 -19.16 26.45 4.82
N GLU A 739 -19.11 26.50 3.50
CA GLU A 739 -18.94 27.71 2.72
C GLU A 739 -20.30 28.14 2.18
N PHE A 740 -20.82 29.27 2.69
CA PHE A 740 -22.11 29.81 2.23
C PHE A 740 -22.05 30.35 0.79
N TYR A 741 -23.16 30.25 0.06
CA TYR A 741 -23.29 30.82 -1.26
C TYR A 741 -23.32 32.35 -1.16
N ASP A 742 -22.27 32.99 -1.65
CA ASP A 742 -22.09 34.45 -1.72
C ASP A 742 -21.78 34.84 -3.18
N VAL A 743 -22.59 35.70 -3.77
CA VAL A 743 -22.47 36.07 -5.19
C VAL A 743 -21.13 36.74 -5.52
N ASP A 744 -20.57 37.46 -4.53
CA ASP A 744 -19.33 38.23 -4.70
C ASP A 744 -18.07 37.42 -4.38
N LYS A 745 -18.23 36.17 -3.91
CA LYS A 745 -17.10 35.30 -3.55
C LYS A 745 -17.06 34.03 -4.37
N TYR A 746 -15.85 33.56 -4.59
CA TYR A 746 -15.62 32.20 -5.11
C TYR A 746 -15.72 31.21 -3.96
N ILE A 747 -16.46 30.14 -4.16
CA ILE A 747 -16.72 29.10 -3.17
C ILE A 747 -15.73 27.95 -3.44
N GLY A 748 -14.71 27.86 -2.59
CA GLY A 748 -13.61 26.89 -2.79
C GLY A 748 -14.05 25.44 -2.77
N ALA A 749 -15.07 25.11 -1.97
CA ALA A 749 -15.63 23.78 -1.85
C ALA A 749 -16.59 23.40 -3.00
N ALA A 750 -17.07 24.37 -3.79
CA ALA A 750 -17.93 24.12 -4.94
C ALA A 750 -17.13 23.94 -6.23
N SER A 751 -17.70 23.19 -7.18
CA SER A 751 -17.05 23.01 -8.50
C SER A 751 -16.92 24.32 -9.27
N VAL A 752 -16.00 24.35 -10.24
CA VAL A 752 -15.88 25.51 -11.16
C VAL A 752 -17.22 25.78 -11.86
N GLN A 753 -17.88 24.73 -12.33
CA GLN A 753 -19.20 24.85 -12.96
C GLN A 753 -20.25 25.46 -12.03
N ASP A 754 -20.33 24.99 -10.78
CA ASP A 754 -21.28 25.52 -9.79
C ASP A 754 -20.96 26.97 -9.42
N ASN A 755 -19.68 27.33 -9.34
CA ASN A 755 -19.26 28.72 -9.15
C ASN A 755 -19.64 29.65 -10.28
N MET A 756 -19.51 29.20 -11.54
CA MET A 756 -19.91 29.99 -12.72
C MET A 756 -21.42 30.08 -12.82
N LEU A 757 -22.11 28.95 -12.69
CA LEU A 757 -23.56 28.87 -12.85
C LEU A 757 -24.29 29.63 -11.74
N PHE A 758 -23.77 29.59 -10.52
CA PHE A 758 -24.34 30.15 -9.31
C PHE A 758 -25.86 29.93 -9.21
N GLY A 759 -26.25 28.66 -9.43
CA GLY A 759 -27.65 28.22 -9.52
C GLY A 759 -27.73 26.71 -9.76
N ARG A 760 -28.93 26.22 -9.93
CA ARG A 760 -29.18 24.80 -10.27
C ARG A 760 -29.90 24.69 -11.63
N MET A 761 -29.47 23.72 -12.43
CA MET A 761 -30.18 23.38 -13.67
C MET A 761 -31.59 22.87 -13.34
N VAL A 762 -32.57 23.33 -14.08
CA VAL A 762 -33.99 22.95 -13.88
C VAL A 762 -34.21 21.53 -14.37
N TYR A 763 -34.72 20.66 -13.46
CA TYR A 763 -35.01 19.27 -13.79
C TYR A 763 -36.13 19.13 -14.82
N GLY A 764 -36.02 18.13 -15.70
CA GLY A 764 -37.05 17.81 -16.69
C GLY A 764 -36.99 18.64 -17.97
N GLN A 765 -36.05 19.57 -18.09
CA GLN A 765 -35.80 20.31 -19.33
C GLN A 765 -34.87 19.49 -20.24
N ALA A 766 -35.42 19.02 -21.36
CA ALA A 766 -34.63 18.31 -22.35
C ALA A 766 -33.53 19.26 -22.91
N GLN A 767 -32.31 18.74 -23.04
CA GLN A 767 -31.14 19.47 -23.55
C GLN A 767 -30.63 20.64 -22.68
N ALA A 768 -31.18 20.91 -21.49
CA ALA A 768 -30.68 21.98 -20.61
C ALA A 768 -29.16 21.83 -20.34
N ALA A 769 -28.69 20.64 -19.96
CA ALA A 769 -27.27 20.39 -19.70
C ALA A 769 -26.39 20.67 -20.93
N ALA A 770 -26.82 20.28 -22.15
CA ALA A 770 -26.07 20.53 -23.38
C ALA A 770 -26.03 22.01 -23.74
N ARG A 771 -27.15 22.70 -23.59
CA ARG A 771 -27.26 24.15 -23.90
C ARG A 771 -26.43 24.98 -22.89
N ILE A 772 -26.55 24.69 -21.62
CA ILE A 772 -25.78 25.34 -20.54
C ILE A 772 -24.29 25.02 -20.71
N GLY A 773 -23.92 23.77 -20.96
CA GLY A 773 -22.54 23.38 -21.20
C GLY A 773 -21.91 24.14 -22.39
N LYS A 774 -22.66 24.31 -23.49
CA LYS A 774 -22.20 25.11 -24.62
C LYS A 774 -21.99 26.57 -24.22
N LEU A 775 -22.95 27.17 -23.50
CA LEU A 775 -22.86 28.57 -23.05
C LEU A 775 -21.68 28.80 -22.10
N ILE A 776 -21.45 27.88 -21.16
CA ILE A 776 -20.28 27.92 -20.30
C ILE A 776 -18.99 27.85 -21.14
N GLY A 777 -18.94 26.99 -22.15
CA GLY A 777 -17.80 26.89 -23.07
C GLY A 777 -17.52 28.19 -23.79
N GLU A 778 -18.56 28.84 -24.35
CA GLU A 778 -18.44 30.11 -25.04
C GLU A 778 -17.89 31.22 -24.13
N VAL A 779 -18.40 31.33 -22.88
CA VAL A 779 -17.90 32.31 -21.90
C VAL A 779 -16.43 32.03 -21.53
N LEU A 780 -16.08 30.78 -21.32
CA LEU A 780 -14.70 30.37 -20.95
C LEU A 780 -13.71 30.62 -22.11
N ASP A 781 -14.15 30.45 -23.37
CA ASP A 781 -13.33 30.70 -24.56
C ASP A 781 -13.10 32.18 -24.73
N GLU A 782 -14.14 33.04 -24.60
CA GLU A 782 -14.03 34.47 -24.68
C GLU A 782 -13.11 35.10 -23.64
N LEU A 783 -13.21 34.58 -22.39
CA LEU A 783 -12.36 35.00 -21.27
C LEU A 783 -11.00 34.30 -21.26
N LYS A 784 -10.70 33.42 -22.22
CA LYS A 784 -9.46 32.63 -22.34
C LYS A 784 -9.20 31.74 -21.11
N LEU A 785 -10.25 31.24 -20.49
CA LEU A 785 -10.18 30.41 -19.28
C LEU A 785 -10.21 28.91 -19.57
N ARG A 786 -10.46 28.47 -20.83
CA ARG A 786 -10.51 27.06 -21.20
C ARG A 786 -9.23 26.32 -20.79
N GLY A 787 -8.04 26.90 -21.02
CA GLY A 787 -6.76 26.29 -20.59
C GLY A 787 -6.64 26.14 -19.07
N ALA A 788 -7.18 27.09 -18.29
CA ALA A 788 -7.20 27.01 -16.85
C ALA A 788 -8.11 25.87 -16.36
N VAL A 789 -9.30 25.71 -16.98
CA VAL A 789 -10.21 24.59 -16.67
C VAL A 789 -9.57 23.24 -17.00
N LEU A 790 -8.86 23.15 -18.14
CA LEU A 790 -8.12 21.92 -18.50
C LEU A 790 -7.04 21.60 -17.46
N ARG A 791 -6.26 22.59 -16.99
CA ARG A 791 -5.25 22.39 -15.94
C ARG A 791 -5.87 21.93 -14.63
N ILE A 792 -7.05 22.42 -14.25
CA ILE A 792 -7.82 21.91 -13.11
C ILE A 792 -8.21 20.44 -13.36
N GLY A 793 -8.66 20.12 -14.57
CA GLY A 793 -9.04 18.76 -14.97
C GLY A 793 -7.89 17.76 -14.93
N LEU A 794 -6.65 18.22 -15.17
CA LEU A 794 -5.45 17.39 -15.03
C LEU A 794 -5.24 16.89 -13.59
N GLU A 795 -5.77 17.56 -12.58
CA GLU A 795 -5.71 17.13 -11.19
C GLU A 795 -6.76 16.08 -10.81
N TYR A 796 -7.64 15.71 -11.73
CA TYR A 796 -8.65 14.68 -11.47
C TYR A 796 -8.00 13.34 -11.08
N GLN A 797 -8.41 12.78 -9.93
CA GLN A 797 -7.89 11.53 -9.39
C GLN A 797 -8.56 10.33 -10.07
N VAL A 798 -7.76 9.51 -10.76
CA VAL A 798 -8.29 8.39 -11.57
C VAL A 798 -8.72 7.17 -10.73
N GLY A 799 -8.35 7.15 -9.44
CA GLY A 799 -8.65 6.04 -8.53
C GLY A 799 -7.74 4.82 -8.73
N ILE A 800 -7.94 3.78 -7.91
CA ILE A 800 -7.15 2.55 -7.95
C ILE A 800 -7.36 1.86 -9.29
N ALA A 801 -6.26 1.58 -10.01
CA ALA A 801 -6.25 0.99 -11.35
C ALA A 801 -7.14 1.75 -12.37
N GLY A 802 -7.34 3.06 -12.15
CA GLY A 802 -8.17 3.89 -13.04
C GLY A 802 -9.67 3.60 -12.97
N LYS A 803 -10.19 3.03 -11.89
CA LYS A 803 -11.61 2.63 -11.76
C LYS A 803 -12.62 3.79 -11.90
N ARG A 804 -12.18 5.04 -11.71
CA ARG A 804 -13.06 6.21 -11.91
C ARG A 804 -13.17 6.63 -13.37
N LEU A 805 -12.39 6.02 -14.26
CA LEU A 805 -12.42 6.26 -15.70
C LEU A 805 -13.09 5.09 -16.42
N SER A 806 -13.81 5.36 -17.52
CA SER A 806 -14.29 4.34 -18.42
C SER A 806 -13.13 3.59 -19.10
N HIS A 807 -13.38 2.44 -19.67
CA HIS A 807 -12.36 1.67 -20.42
C HIS A 807 -11.79 2.49 -21.59
N VAL A 808 -12.62 3.24 -22.32
CA VAL A 808 -12.21 4.13 -23.39
C VAL A 808 -11.29 5.23 -22.89
N GLN A 809 -11.67 5.90 -21.79
CA GLN A 809 -10.84 6.94 -21.17
C GLN A 809 -9.49 6.42 -20.71
N ARG A 810 -9.44 5.19 -20.18
CA ARG A 810 -8.17 4.54 -19.80
C ARG A 810 -7.27 4.28 -20.99
N GLN A 811 -7.81 3.82 -22.13
CA GLN A 811 -7.04 3.64 -23.37
C GLN A 811 -6.49 4.98 -23.87
N LYS A 812 -7.32 6.02 -23.96
CA LYS A 812 -6.90 7.36 -24.37
C LYS A 812 -5.78 7.91 -23.50
N LEU A 813 -5.90 7.76 -22.16
CA LEU A 813 -4.88 8.21 -21.20
C LEU A 813 -3.56 7.41 -21.33
N GLY A 814 -3.65 6.09 -21.54
CA GLY A 814 -2.48 5.23 -21.79
C GLY A 814 -1.75 5.61 -23.07
N LEU A 815 -2.48 5.92 -24.11
CA LEU A 815 -1.95 6.38 -25.39
C LEU A 815 -1.28 7.76 -25.25
N ALA A 816 -1.93 8.73 -24.56
CA ALA A 816 -1.36 10.05 -24.27
C ALA A 816 -0.03 9.93 -23.49
N ARG A 817 0.04 9.03 -22.51
CA ARG A 817 1.28 8.72 -21.76
C ARG A 817 2.43 8.29 -22.68
N ALA A 818 2.15 7.42 -23.66
CA ALA A 818 3.15 6.94 -24.59
C ALA A 818 3.65 8.03 -25.55
N LEU A 819 2.77 8.98 -25.93
CA LEU A 819 3.03 10.05 -26.88
C LEU A 819 3.79 11.23 -26.28
N LEU A 820 3.54 11.59 -25.01
CA LEU A 820 4.09 12.80 -24.38
C LEU A 820 5.62 12.86 -24.43
N LYS A 821 6.30 11.72 -24.26
CA LYS A 821 7.77 11.65 -24.35
C LYS A 821 8.34 11.76 -25.76
N ARG A 822 7.48 11.96 -26.79
CA ARG A 822 7.85 12.12 -28.19
C ARG A 822 8.83 11.04 -28.70
N PRO A 823 8.50 9.74 -28.53
CA PRO A 823 9.42 8.66 -28.82
C PRO A 823 9.76 8.60 -30.32
N HIS A 824 10.99 8.15 -30.66
CA HIS A 824 11.39 7.96 -32.05
C HIS A 824 10.65 6.78 -32.70
N TYR A 825 10.45 5.71 -31.92
CA TYR A 825 9.67 4.52 -32.29
C TYR A 825 8.39 4.48 -31.49
N LEU A 826 7.25 4.37 -32.16
CA LEU A 826 5.94 4.27 -31.51
C LEU A 826 5.27 2.94 -31.88
N ILE A 827 4.99 2.12 -30.88
CA ILE A 827 4.32 0.83 -31.03
C ILE A 827 2.93 0.94 -30.43
N ILE A 828 1.90 0.86 -31.25
CA ILE A 828 0.49 0.91 -30.85
C ILE A 828 -0.10 -0.49 -31.01
N ASN A 829 -0.33 -1.17 -29.89
CA ASN A 829 -0.84 -2.52 -29.85
C ASN A 829 -2.29 -2.49 -29.39
N GLU A 830 -3.24 -2.38 -30.32
CA GLU A 830 -4.70 -2.35 -30.06
C GLU A 830 -5.16 -1.30 -29.03
N ALA A 831 -4.40 -0.22 -28.83
CA ALA A 831 -4.67 0.80 -27.80
C ALA A 831 -5.90 1.67 -28.07
N VAL A 832 -6.58 1.48 -29.20
CA VAL A 832 -7.81 2.19 -29.60
C VAL A 832 -8.99 1.25 -29.82
N SER A 833 -8.86 -0.02 -29.49
CA SER A 833 -9.83 -1.07 -29.83
C SER A 833 -11.22 -0.91 -29.20
N LEU A 834 -11.33 -0.16 -28.10
CA LEU A 834 -12.60 0.12 -27.41
C LEU A 834 -13.24 1.46 -27.80
N ILE A 835 -12.56 2.24 -28.61
CA ILE A 835 -13.04 3.51 -29.13
C ILE A 835 -13.97 3.24 -30.33
N ASP A 836 -15.00 4.05 -30.55
CA ASP A 836 -15.85 3.93 -31.70
C ASP A 836 -15.08 4.13 -33.03
N THR A 837 -15.60 3.61 -34.12
CA THR A 837 -14.90 3.59 -35.43
C THR A 837 -14.54 4.99 -35.93
N VAL A 838 -15.37 6.00 -35.64
CA VAL A 838 -15.14 7.38 -36.08
C VAL A 838 -13.99 7.97 -35.28
N GLY A 839 -13.99 7.78 -33.95
CA GLY A 839 -12.91 8.21 -33.09
C GLY A 839 -11.59 7.50 -33.42
N GLN A 840 -11.62 6.19 -33.70
CA GLN A 840 -10.44 5.43 -34.14
C GLN A 840 -9.81 6.07 -35.39
N THR A 841 -10.62 6.36 -36.41
CA THR A 841 -10.15 6.96 -37.68
C THR A 841 -9.53 8.36 -37.45
N ARG A 842 -10.15 9.18 -36.58
CA ARG A 842 -9.63 10.51 -36.25
C ARG A 842 -8.32 10.45 -35.48
N ILE A 843 -8.26 9.61 -34.43
CA ILE A 843 -7.03 9.41 -33.65
C ILE A 843 -5.91 8.86 -34.56
N LEU A 844 -6.22 7.91 -35.43
CA LEU A 844 -5.27 7.39 -36.41
C LEU A 844 -4.68 8.49 -37.28
N ALA A 845 -5.54 9.32 -37.89
CA ALA A 845 -5.12 10.44 -38.74
C ALA A 845 -4.27 11.48 -37.98
N ASN A 846 -4.71 11.86 -36.78
CA ASN A 846 -3.99 12.78 -35.90
C ASN A 846 -2.59 12.24 -35.55
N LEU A 847 -2.49 10.97 -35.16
CA LEU A 847 -1.22 10.37 -34.72
C LEU A 847 -0.24 10.12 -35.88
N LEU A 848 -0.72 9.69 -37.04
CA LEU A 848 0.15 9.51 -38.22
C LEU A 848 0.75 10.86 -38.64
N LYS A 849 -0.06 11.93 -38.63
CA LYS A 849 0.41 13.29 -38.90
C LYS A 849 1.40 13.79 -37.84
N ALA A 850 1.09 13.64 -36.55
CA ALA A 850 1.97 14.07 -35.47
C ALA A 850 3.28 13.26 -35.37
N SER A 851 3.31 12.09 -35.99
CA SER A 851 4.47 11.17 -36.03
C SER A 851 5.17 11.14 -37.38
N GLU A 852 5.00 12.14 -38.23
CA GLU A 852 5.76 12.26 -39.47
C GLU A 852 7.28 12.28 -39.19
N GLY A 853 8.04 11.47 -39.93
CA GLY A 853 9.48 11.29 -39.73
C GLY A 853 9.88 10.37 -38.56
N ARG A 854 8.93 9.74 -37.92
CA ARG A 854 9.15 8.74 -36.87
C ARG A 854 8.64 7.38 -37.29
N THR A 855 9.26 6.33 -36.76
CA THR A 855 8.82 4.96 -37.02
C THR A 855 7.59 4.63 -36.19
N VAL A 856 6.49 4.26 -36.86
CA VAL A 856 5.25 3.84 -36.21
C VAL A 856 4.90 2.43 -36.60
N LEU A 857 4.67 1.58 -35.62
CA LEU A 857 4.09 0.25 -35.81
C LEU A 857 2.73 0.20 -35.13
N TRP A 858 1.73 -0.12 -35.92
CA TRP A 858 0.36 -0.12 -35.43
C TRP A 858 -0.33 -1.46 -35.71
N VAL A 859 -0.73 -2.14 -34.67
CA VAL A 859 -1.56 -3.35 -34.76
C VAL A 859 -3.00 -2.94 -35.01
N LEU A 860 -3.51 -3.30 -36.17
CA LEU A 860 -4.86 -2.96 -36.66
C LEU A 860 -5.74 -4.20 -36.76
N ARG A 861 -7.02 -4.04 -36.44
CA ARG A 861 -8.06 -5.08 -36.63
C ARG A 861 -8.76 -4.96 -37.98
N HIS A 862 -8.95 -3.75 -38.47
CA HIS A 862 -9.76 -3.50 -39.67
C HIS A 862 -8.88 -3.16 -40.89
N PRO A 863 -9.07 -3.86 -42.01
CA PRO A 863 -8.30 -3.60 -43.25
C PRO A 863 -8.43 -2.16 -43.76
N ARG A 864 -9.58 -1.52 -43.56
CA ARG A 864 -9.84 -0.14 -43.99
C ARG A 864 -8.85 0.85 -43.37
N ASP A 865 -8.49 0.65 -42.10
CA ASP A 865 -7.60 1.59 -41.39
C ASP A 865 -6.15 1.43 -41.88
N ALA A 866 -5.79 0.29 -42.46
CA ALA A 866 -4.46 0.05 -43.02
C ALA A 866 -4.17 0.83 -44.29
N GLU A 867 -5.21 1.35 -44.98
CA GLU A 867 -5.04 2.20 -46.20
C GLU A 867 -4.27 3.50 -45.91
N ALA A 868 -4.30 3.96 -44.67
CA ALA A 868 -3.59 5.16 -44.22
C ALA A 868 -2.07 4.97 -44.14
N PHE A 869 -1.59 3.70 -44.13
CA PHE A 869 -0.18 3.37 -43.96
C PHE A 869 0.51 3.14 -45.31
N LYS A 870 1.82 3.37 -45.35
CA LYS A 870 2.63 3.11 -46.55
C LYS A 870 2.84 1.60 -46.75
N ARG A 871 3.10 0.87 -45.67
CA ARG A 871 3.41 -0.56 -45.66
C ARG A 871 2.48 -1.33 -44.74
N LEU A 872 2.15 -2.52 -45.18
CA LEU A 872 1.37 -3.51 -44.44
C LEU A 872 2.15 -4.80 -44.29
N ILE A 873 2.21 -5.34 -43.08
CA ILE A 873 2.74 -6.68 -42.78
C ILE A 873 1.58 -7.50 -42.23
N VAL A 874 1.30 -8.63 -42.87
CA VAL A 874 0.24 -9.55 -42.46
C VAL A 874 0.87 -10.80 -41.86
N LEU A 875 0.51 -11.12 -40.62
CA LEU A 875 0.92 -12.35 -39.95
C LEU A 875 -0.20 -13.38 -40.01
N LYS A 876 0.19 -14.63 -40.14
CA LYS A 876 -0.67 -15.81 -40.04
C LYS A 876 0.13 -16.92 -39.35
N ASP A 877 -0.44 -17.58 -38.36
CA ASP A 877 0.15 -18.70 -37.63
C ASP A 877 1.60 -18.42 -37.16
N GLY A 878 1.83 -17.18 -36.61
CA GLY A 878 3.14 -16.76 -36.13
C GLY A 878 4.19 -16.48 -37.21
N ARG A 879 3.82 -16.43 -38.49
CA ARG A 879 4.74 -16.17 -39.64
C ARG A 879 4.26 -14.96 -40.45
N ILE A 880 5.19 -14.31 -41.16
CA ILE A 880 4.83 -13.28 -42.14
C ILE A 880 4.22 -13.98 -43.34
N ALA A 881 2.91 -13.79 -43.57
CA ALA A 881 2.22 -14.31 -44.72
C ALA A 881 2.42 -13.43 -45.97
N GLU A 882 2.28 -12.11 -45.78
CA GLU A 882 2.40 -11.11 -46.84
C GLU A 882 3.00 -9.82 -46.26
N GLN A 883 3.81 -9.12 -47.06
CA GLN A 883 4.29 -7.78 -46.73
C GLN A 883 4.50 -6.94 -48.00
N GLY A 884 4.23 -5.65 -47.93
CA GLY A 884 4.41 -4.74 -49.07
C GLY A 884 3.57 -3.46 -48.94
N PRO A 885 3.44 -2.68 -50.03
CA PRO A 885 2.61 -1.48 -50.04
C PRO A 885 1.15 -1.77 -49.64
N ALA A 886 0.65 -1.09 -48.61
CA ALA A 886 -0.65 -1.37 -48.02
C ALA A 886 -1.80 -1.35 -49.03
N LYS A 887 -1.84 -0.34 -49.88
CA LYS A 887 -2.88 -0.18 -50.94
C LYS A 887 -2.92 -1.34 -51.94
N GLU A 888 -1.76 -1.84 -52.35
CA GLU A 888 -1.68 -2.96 -53.31
C GLU A 888 -2.15 -4.29 -52.69
N LEU A 889 -1.71 -4.54 -51.43
CA LEU A 889 -2.11 -5.75 -50.72
C LEU A 889 -3.63 -5.80 -50.42
N LEU A 890 -4.18 -4.66 -50.02
CA LEU A 890 -5.63 -4.55 -49.75
C LEU A 890 -6.46 -4.67 -51.02
N ALA A 891 -6.02 -4.10 -52.14
CA ALA A 891 -6.70 -4.24 -53.42
C ALA A 891 -6.68 -5.71 -53.96
N ARG A 892 -5.57 -6.44 -53.73
CA ARG A 892 -5.51 -7.89 -54.05
C ARG A 892 -6.45 -8.71 -53.21
N LYS A 893 -6.52 -8.44 -51.90
CA LYS A 893 -7.45 -9.12 -50.98
C LYS A 893 -8.93 -8.84 -51.31
N ALA A 894 -9.27 -7.60 -51.67
CA ALA A 894 -10.64 -7.27 -52.10
C ALA A 894 -11.07 -8.03 -53.34
N LYS A 895 -10.19 -8.07 -54.38
CA LYS A 895 -10.46 -8.84 -55.60
C LYS A 895 -10.57 -10.36 -55.32
N ALA A 896 -9.75 -10.89 -54.43
CA ALA A 896 -9.86 -12.32 -54.07
C ALA A 896 -11.16 -12.62 -53.33
N ALA A 897 -11.62 -11.73 -52.44
CA ALA A 897 -12.91 -11.89 -51.76
C ALA A 897 -14.13 -11.78 -52.70
N GLU A 898 -14.08 -10.87 -53.70
CA GLU A 898 -15.09 -10.73 -54.75
C GLU A 898 -15.15 -11.97 -55.63
N GLY A 899 -13.99 -12.54 -55.98
CA GLY A 899 -13.90 -13.77 -56.75
C GLY A 899 -14.43 -15.03 -56.05
N MET A 900 -14.26 -15.08 -54.70
CA MET A 900 -14.82 -16.15 -53.85
C MET A 900 -16.36 -15.96 -53.60
N ALA A 901 -16.85 -14.76 -53.58
CA ALA A 901 -18.28 -14.47 -53.43
C ALA A 901 -19.06 -14.66 -54.73
N ALA A 902 -18.34 -14.68 -55.87
CA ALA A 902 -18.92 -14.97 -57.21
C ALA A 902 -18.92 -16.45 -57.58
N GLN A 903 -18.29 -17.33 -56.80
CA GLN A 903 -18.37 -18.80 -56.88
C GLN A 903 -19.37 -19.34 -55.83
#